data_9c51f99eddf17c5c753e1d90bcd1d259
#
_entry.id   9c51f99eddf17c5c753e1d90bcd1d259
#
_cell.length_a   1.000
_cell.length_b   1.000
_cell.length_c   1.000
_cell.angle_alpha   90.00
_cell.angle_beta   90.00
_cell.angle_gamma   90.00
#
_symmetry.space_group_name_H-M   'P 1'
#
loop_
_entity.id
_entity.type
_entity.pdbx_description
1 polymer ?
#
loop_
_entity_poly.entity_id
_entity_poly.type
_entity_poly.pdbx_seq_one_letter_code
_entity_poly.pdbx_strand_id
1 'polypeptide(L)'
;RAGSWIARPICDVNDATSGFFAFRKKLIQSLPEGARGYKIMLELIMAGQGKLNVTEVPIRFNNRQHGTSKLSFSHQWTYLQRLIALAGGTVTVNTASRFALVGFFGVLIDVLIFQLMMRHGAGLGFAHMLGFIVAATFNYSLNSKWAFRQHYDGTLRWRLFSRFLTVSIFALLLRGGILALLVYAWHVPPLLAIFPAIIATATINYFGSAFYVFPDEKHSLSPDIRWRVAAIGVVIFILSLRLVYFGLAQLIPDETYYWQYAQHMDLSFYDHPPMVAWLIWLGTSILGHNEFGVRIGAILCGFIAMSYLYAFAQNLYDKSTAMRAVLIFSILPLGFASGTLMTPDAPLVAAWAATLYYMERALLADRHTAWLGMSIAFGIGILSKYTLGLLGITALLFVILDPTARRWMKRPHPYLAATLALILFSPVIIWNIQNEWASFAFQSTRLLDDGYNFAVHNLIIYMTIMLTPIGLIAAGYALLSSNSPEDDTFVRRRRLFVQVFTGLPLFIFFVLSTFDLPKFHWTGPIWLAIIPTIAWMMTQANHLSPMAKRLKTAWQPTIIICTFAYALILHYLVLGIPGAPYPHSLTKHYYWRETAAEVERIAKSVRNKTGKEPIIVGMSKWSIASALSFYTHESTNLDIRSRNLMGDSGAMYDYWLPSQLSTDRPIIQISMKHTHLDKNRHGDDIRHLLIRPGIIEHRVIERYDVPIRSVYYRVSKGLEEILNF
;
A
#
# COMPACT_ATOMS: atom_id res chain seq x y z
N ARG A 1 4.48 30.65 3.12
CA ARG A 1 3.53 29.58 2.77
C ARG A 1 3.93 28.22 3.33
N ALA A 2 5.21 27.81 3.28
CA ALA A 2 5.66 26.52 3.81
C ALA A 2 5.43 26.38 5.34
N GLY A 3 5.73 27.42 6.14
CA GLY A 3 5.50 27.41 7.59
C GLY A 3 4.04 27.23 7.98
N SER A 4 3.12 27.88 7.26
CA SER A 4 1.67 27.73 7.49
C SER A 4 1.19 26.34 7.10
N TRP A 5 1.76 25.76 6.03
CA TRP A 5 1.42 24.42 5.61
C TRP A 5 1.80 23.34 6.65
N ILE A 6 2.98 23.47 7.25
CA ILE A 6 3.46 22.56 8.33
C ILE A 6 2.59 22.68 9.59
N ALA A 7 1.97 23.84 9.87
CA ALA A 7 1.06 24.04 11.00
C ALA A 7 -0.35 23.47 10.78
N ARG A 8 -0.75 23.21 9.53
CA ARG A 8 -2.11 22.72 9.19
C ARG A 8 -2.60 21.49 9.96
N PRO A 9 -1.77 20.52 10.35
CA PRO A 9 -2.22 19.39 11.18
C PRO A 9 -2.81 19.81 12.53
N ILE A 10 -2.29 20.87 13.12
CA ILE A 10 -2.71 21.34 14.45
C ILE A 10 -3.58 22.61 14.40
N CYS A 11 -3.64 23.29 13.25
CA CYS A 11 -4.35 24.55 13.09
C CYS A 11 -5.10 24.57 11.76
N ASP A 12 -6.40 24.92 11.79
CA ASP A 12 -7.27 24.95 10.61
C ASP A 12 -7.24 26.27 9.83
N VAL A 13 -6.35 27.19 10.18
CA VAL A 13 -6.16 28.50 9.52
C VAL A 13 -5.15 28.35 8.37
N ASN A 14 -5.44 28.96 7.21
CA ASN A 14 -4.59 28.87 6.03
C ASN A 14 -3.25 29.58 6.20
N ASP A 15 -3.21 30.73 6.88
CA ASP A 15 -1.98 31.43 7.22
C ASP A 15 -1.78 31.56 8.73
N ALA A 16 -1.48 30.45 9.39
CA ALA A 16 -1.16 30.39 10.82
C ALA A 16 0.11 31.14 11.19
N THR A 17 0.88 31.63 10.21
CA THR A 17 2.15 32.37 10.41
C THR A 17 2.02 33.86 10.14
N SER A 18 0.84 34.37 9.85
CA SER A 18 0.61 35.78 9.59
C SER A 18 1.06 36.66 10.79
N GLY A 19 1.71 37.77 10.48
CA GLY A 19 2.00 38.83 11.46
C GLY A 19 0.86 39.85 11.63
N PHE A 20 -0.17 39.76 10.75
CA PHE A 20 -1.32 40.67 10.78
C PHE A 20 -2.55 39.89 11.27
N PHE A 21 -2.98 40.18 12.47
CA PHE A 21 -4.18 39.57 13.07
C PHE A 21 -4.76 40.46 14.16
N ALA A 22 -6.06 40.33 14.40
CA ALA A 22 -6.78 40.98 15.48
C ALA A 22 -7.52 39.94 16.31
N PHE A 23 -7.63 40.11 17.60
CA PHE A 23 -8.31 39.20 18.50
C PHE A 23 -8.93 39.95 19.70
N ARG A 24 -9.87 39.30 20.37
CA ARG A 24 -10.51 39.87 21.57
C ARG A 24 -9.56 39.77 22.77
N LYS A 25 -9.41 40.84 23.53
CA LYS A 25 -8.49 40.93 24.70
C LYS A 25 -8.64 39.76 25.69
N LYS A 26 -9.83 39.25 25.89
CA LYS A 26 -10.10 38.09 26.75
C LYS A 26 -9.28 36.83 26.37
N LEU A 27 -8.88 36.70 25.12
CA LEU A 27 -8.11 35.54 24.66
C LEU A 27 -6.68 35.54 25.22
N ILE A 28 -6.12 36.67 25.60
CA ILE A 28 -4.79 36.75 26.21
C ILE A 28 -4.74 36.00 27.53
N GLN A 29 -5.85 35.99 28.29
CA GLN A 29 -5.93 35.29 29.57
C GLN A 29 -5.87 33.75 29.45
N SER A 30 -6.11 33.21 28.26
CA SER A 30 -6.01 31.79 28.00
C SER A 30 -4.64 31.34 27.50
N LEU A 31 -3.69 32.25 27.31
CA LEU A 31 -2.32 31.93 26.94
C LEU A 31 -1.60 31.21 28.08
N PRO A 32 -0.92 30.08 27.83
CA PRO A 32 -0.12 29.43 28.85
C PRO A 32 1.06 30.29 29.26
N GLU A 33 1.44 30.23 30.54
CA GLU A 33 2.68 30.84 31.05
C GLU A 33 3.87 30.30 30.28
N GLY A 34 4.59 31.16 29.55
CA GLY A 34 5.69 30.74 28.68
C GLY A 34 5.36 30.72 27.19
N ALA A 35 4.20 31.23 26.77
CA ALA A 35 3.95 31.55 25.36
C ALA A 35 4.93 32.58 24.87
N ARG A 36 6.14 32.15 24.50
CA ARG A 36 7.24 32.96 23.96
C ARG A 36 7.43 32.56 22.52
N GLY A 37 7.19 33.43 21.59
CA GLY A 37 7.46 33.00 20.23
C GLY A 37 7.21 34.05 19.17
N TYR A 38 7.93 33.85 18.08
CA TYR A 38 7.84 34.63 16.86
C TYR A 38 6.45 34.58 16.19
N LYS A 39 5.60 33.62 16.55
CA LYS A 39 4.30 33.36 15.92
C LYS A 39 3.16 33.22 16.96
N ILE A 40 2.94 34.29 17.72
CA ILE A 40 1.95 34.36 18.81
C ILE A 40 0.50 34.06 18.35
N MET A 41 0.17 34.31 17.07
CA MET A 41 -1.15 33.98 16.52
C MET A 41 -1.43 32.50 16.64
N LEU A 42 -0.48 31.63 16.33
CA LEU A 42 -0.63 30.18 16.46
C LEU A 42 -0.90 29.76 17.91
N GLU A 43 -0.19 30.40 18.88
CA GLU A 43 -0.42 30.16 20.31
C GLU A 43 -1.85 30.52 20.73
N LEU A 44 -2.35 31.68 20.26
CA LEU A 44 -3.72 32.12 20.53
C LEU A 44 -4.75 31.19 19.96
N ILE A 45 -4.57 30.70 18.71
CA ILE A 45 -5.47 29.75 18.07
C ILE A 45 -5.49 28.43 18.85
N MET A 46 -4.32 27.94 19.26
CA MET A 46 -4.21 26.70 20.03
C MET A 46 -4.80 26.83 21.44
N ALA A 47 -4.62 27.97 22.10
CA ALA A 47 -5.22 28.25 23.41
C ALA A 47 -6.76 28.22 23.36
N GLY A 48 -7.35 28.55 22.22
CA GLY A 48 -8.80 28.47 22.00
C GLY A 48 -9.36 27.06 21.80
N GLN A 49 -8.52 26.02 21.78
CA GLN A 49 -8.93 24.60 21.73
C GLN A 49 -9.95 24.26 20.63
N GLY A 50 -9.87 24.90 19.46
CA GLY A 50 -10.79 24.67 18.34
C GLY A 50 -12.19 25.33 18.49
N LYS A 51 -12.40 26.12 19.55
CA LYS A 51 -13.67 26.81 19.79
C LYS A 51 -13.71 28.25 19.25
N LEU A 52 -12.61 28.72 18.62
CA LEU A 52 -12.52 30.07 18.10
C LEU A 52 -13.15 30.17 16.72
N ASN A 53 -14.02 31.16 16.54
CA ASN A 53 -14.45 31.58 15.22
C ASN A 53 -13.36 32.47 14.60
N VAL A 54 -12.62 31.90 13.65
CA VAL A 54 -11.55 32.59 12.92
C VAL A 54 -12.04 32.96 11.53
N THR A 55 -11.93 34.26 11.18
CA THR A 55 -12.23 34.76 9.83
C THR A 55 -10.94 35.21 9.18
N GLU A 56 -10.65 34.71 7.99
CA GLU A 56 -9.47 35.13 7.21
C GLU A 56 -9.87 36.23 6.24
N VAL A 57 -9.18 37.35 6.30
CA VAL A 57 -9.37 38.46 5.38
C VAL A 57 -8.18 38.53 4.43
N PRO A 58 -8.41 38.42 3.10
CA PRO A 58 -7.30 38.49 2.15
C PRO A 58 -6.65 39.87 2.14
N ILE A 59 -5.33 39.88 2.31
CA ILE A 59 -4.53 41.10 2.25
C ILE A 59 -3.52 41.01 1.10
N ARG A 60 -3.25 42.16 0.44
CA ARG A 60 -2.18 42.25 -0.54
C ARG A 60 -0.90 42.69 0.15
N PHE A 61 0.16 41.88 -0.02
CA PHE A 61 1.51 42.26 0.39
C PHE A 61 2.20 42.99 -0.75
N ASN A 62 2.61 44.22 -0.53
CA ASN A 62 3.52 44.92 -1.42
C ASN A 62 4.97 44.51 -1.12
N ASN A 63 5.84 44.61 -2.13
CA ASN A 63 7.26 44.35 -1.96
C ASN A 63 7.85 45.26 -0.89
N ARG A 64 8.71 44.70 -0.04
CA ARG A 64 9.38 45.41 1.04
C ARG A 64 10.29 46.51 0.42
N GLN A 65 10.09 47.76 0.82
CA GLN A 65 10.91 48.87 0.34
C GLN A 65 12.22 49.02 1.12
N HIS A 66 12.28 48.56 2.40
CA HIS A 66 13.46 48.62 3.24
C HIS A 66 13.61 47.39 4.14
N GLY A 67 14.86 46.99 4.40
CA GLY A 67 15.23 45.91 5.33
C GLY A 67 15.39 44.51 4.69
N THR A 68 16.19 43.67 5.33
CA THR A 68 16.43 42.27 4.94
C THR A 68 15.48 41.31 5.64
N SER A 69 15.25 40.13 5.03
CA SER A 69 14.45 39.08 5.67
C SER A 69 15.18 38.55 6.93
N LYS A 70 14.50 38.59 8.08
CA LYS A 70 15.01 38.00 9.34
C LYS A 70 14.83 36.48 9.43
N LEU A 71 14.44 35.81 8.34
CA LEU A 71 14.22 34.37 8.31
C LEU A 71 15.56 33.64 8.21
N SER A 72 16.15 33.31 9.37
CA SER A 72 17.32 32.42 9.46
C SER A 72 16.90 30.97 9.73
N PHE A 73 17.81 30.04 9.51
CA PHE A 73 17.61 28.61 9.81
C PHE A 73 17.27 28.43 11.31
N SER A 74 17.86 29.18 12.21
CA SER A 74 17.58 29.11 13.66
C SER A 74 16.13 29.49 13.99
N HIS A 75 15.54 30.45 13.30
CA HIS A 75 14.13 30.81 13.47
C HIS A 75 13.18 29.73 12.96
N GLN A 76 13.54 29.07 11.84
CA GLN A 76 12.76 27.95 11.32
C GLN A 76 12.81 26.75 12.26
N TRP A 77 13.98 26.46 12.83
CA TRP A 77 14.16 25.40 13.82
C TRP A 77 13.37 25.67 15.11
N THR A 78 13.44 26.88 15.64
CA THR A 78 12.65 27.28 16.81
C THR A 78 11.15 27.17 16.55
N TYR A 79 10.71 27.56 15.35
CA TYR A 79 9.31 27.38 14.94
C TYR A 79 8.88 25.93 14.89
N LEU A 80 9.70 25.05 14.33
CA LEU A 80 9.45 23.60 14.28
C LEU A 80 9.36 22.99 15.70
N GLN A 81 10.30 23.34 16.57
CA GLN A 81 10.26 22.90 17.97
C GLN A 81 8.98 23.36 18.67
N ARG A 82 8.52 24.57 18.38
CA ARG A 82 7.30 25.10 18.97
C ARG A 82 6.05 24.39 18.41
N LEU A 83 6.01 24.11 17.11
CA LEU A 83 4.95 23.29 16.52
C LEU A 83 4.85 21.91 17.17
N ILE A 84 5.98 21.25 17.39
CA ILE A 84 6.06 19.96 18.05
C ILE A 84 5.53 20.03 19.49
N ALA A 85 5.91 21.06 20.23
CA ALA A 85 5.41 21.28 21.60
C ALA A 85 3.89 21.55 21.60
N LEU A 86 3.40 22.39 20.69
CA LEU A 86 1.96 22.65 20.52
C LEU A 86 1.18 21.42 20.03
N ALA A 87 1.84 20.48 19.35
CA ALA A 87 1.26 19.16 19.01
C ALA A 87 1.28 18.17 20.19
N GLY A 88 1.66 18.60 21.40
CA GLY A 88 1.67 17.78 22.61
C GLY A 88 2.90 16.90 22.77
N GLY A 89 3.95 17.13 21.98
CA GLY A 89 5.20 16.38 22.08
C GLY A 89 6.15 16.95 23.12
N THR A 90 6.68 16.09 23.98
CA THR A 90 7.69 16.43 25.01
C THR A 90 9.10 16.51 24.43
N VAL A 91 9.25 17.18 23.28
CA VAL A 91 10.50 17.21 22.51
C VAL A 91 11.34 18.44 22.87
N THR A 92 12.44 18.22 23.59
CA THR A 92 13.45 19.21 23.89
C THR A 92 14.85 18.65 23.69
N VAL A 93 15.88 19.50 23.55
CA VAL A 93 17.28 19.04 23.45
C VAL A 93 17.64 18.19 24.67
N ASN A 94 17.17 18.62 25.86
CA ASN A 94 17.45 17.92 27.12
C ASN A 94 16.77 16.52 27.17
N THR A 95 15.50 16.42 26.75
CA THR A 95 14.84 15.10 26.68
C THR A 95 15.48 14.22 25.62
N ALA A 96 15.90 14.78 24.47
CA ALA A 96 16.57 14.03 23.40
C ALA A 96 17.94 13.49 23.83
N SER A 97 18.77 14.30 24.47
CA SER A 97 20.10 13.86 24.94
C SER A 97 20.00 12.81 26.03
N ARG A 98 19.10 12.97 27.01
CA ARG A 98 18.85 11.95 28.03
C ARG A 98 18.32 10.66 27.42
N PHE A 99 17.38 10.74 26.48
CA PHE A 99 16.86 9.58 25.77
C PHE A 99 17.95 8.83 24.99
N ALA A 100 18.86 9.57 24.32
CA ALA A 100 19.99 8.97 23.61
C ALA A 100 20.95 8.24 24.56
N LEU A 101 21.25 8.83 25.74
CA LEU A 101 22.07 8.16 26.78
C LEU A 101 21.39 6.91 27.31
N VAL A 102 20.10 6.93 27.59
CA VAL A 102 19.34 5.75 28.01
C VAL A 102 19.38 4.68 26.93
N GLY A 103 19.19 5.05 25.67
CA GLY A 103 19.29 4.14 24.52
C GLY A 103 20.67 3.47 24.40
N PHE A 104 21.75 4.24 24.61
CA PHE A 104 23.10 3.71 24.61
C PHE A 104 23.32 2.65 25.69
N PHE A 105 22.90 2.92 26.93
CA PHE A 105 22.96 1.91 28.00
C PHE A 105 22.07 0.70 27.72
N GLY A 106 20.91 0.92 27.10
CA GLY A 106 20.04 -0.19 26.67
C GLY A 106 20.71 -1.12 25.67
N VAL A 107 21.47 -0.61 24.71
CA VAL A 107 22.25 -1.43 23.79
C VAL A 107 23.33 -2.23 24.50
N LEU A 108 24.03 -1.64 25.48
CA LEU A 108 25.02 -2.36 26.30
C LEU A 108 24.38 -3.52 27.07
N ILE A 109 23.22 -3.30 27.67
CA ILE A 109 22.48 -4.33 28.41
C ILE A 109 22.01 -5.44 27.47
N ASP A 110 21.48 -5.09 26.30
CA ASP A 110 21.05 -6.08 25.28
C ASP A 110 22.21 -7.01 24.89
N VAL A 111 23.34 -6.43 24.53
CA VAL A 111 24.56 -7.20 24.17
C VAL A 111 25.07 -8.06 25.32
N LEU A 112 25.06 -7.53 26.54
CA LEU A 112 25.54 -8.27 27.72
C LEU A 112 24.65 -9.50 28.01
N ILE A 113 23.32 -9.30 28.05
CA ILE A 113 22.36 -10.39 28.28
C ILE A 113 22.43 -11.43 27.15
N PHE A 114 22.50 -10.96 25.90
CA PHE A 114 22.65 -11.84 24.75
C PHE A 114 23.91 -12.73 24.88
N GLN A 115 25.07 -12.13 25.15
CA GLN A 115 26.32 -12.89 25.31
C GLN A 115 26.27 -13.84 26.50
N LEU A 116 25.68 -13.43 27.61
CA LEU A 116 25.51 -14.27 28.79
C LEU A 116 24.69 -15.51 28.46
N MET A 117 23.53 -15.32 27.81
CA MET A 117 22.66 -16.43 27.41
C MET A 117 23.36 -17.39 26.43
N MET A 118 24.06 -16.84 25.44
CA MET A 118 24.81 -17.66 24.49
C MET A 118 25.91 -18.49 25.16
N ARG A 119 26.62 -17.93 26.14
CA ARG A 119 27.63 -18.67 26.94
C ARG A 119 27.04 -19.80 27.77
N HIS A 120 25.78 -19.66 28.21
CA HIS A 120 25.06 -20.71 28.93
C HIS A 120 24.32 -21.70 28.02
N GLY A 121 24.61 -21.70 26.70
CA GLY A 121 24.05 -22.66 25.74
C GLY A 121 22.61 -22.39 25.31
N ALA A 122 22.08 -21.20 25.58
CA ALA A 122 20.74 -20.83 25.10
C ALA A 122 20.74 -20.68 23.57
N GLY A 123 19.65 -21.08 22.93
CA GLY A 123 19.49 -20.88 21.49
C GLY A 123 19.47 -19.40 21.11
N LEU A 124 20.01 -19.09 19.92
CA LEU A 124 20.17 -17.72 19.38
C LEU A 124 18.91 -16.87 19.50
N GLY A 125 17.75 -17.41 19.12
CA GLY A 125 16.46 -16.70 19.15
C GLY A 125 16.03 -16.35 20.55
N PHE A 126 16.19 -17.25 21.52
CA PHE A 126 15.86 -17.01 22.93
C PHE A 126 16.79 -15.95 23.54
N ALA A 127 18.11 -16.06 23.30
CA ALA A 127 19.08 -15.10 23.80
C ALA A 127 18.79 -13.67 23.29
N HIS A 128 18.49 -13.52 22.00
CA HIS A 128 18.12 -12.23 21.41
C HIS A 128 16.80 -11.68 21.98
N MET A 129 15.78 -12.52 22.12
CA MET A 129 14.48 -12.10 22.65
C MET A 129 14.59 -11.65 24.11
N LEU A 130 15.32 -12.38 24.94
CA LEU A 130 15.53 -12.03 26.34
C LEU A 130 16.33 -10.74 26.51
N GLY A 131 17.43 -10.60 25.75
CA GLY A 131 18.23 -9.37 25.71
C GLY A 131 17.38 -8.15 25.39
N PHE A 132 16.57 -8.24 24.31
CA PHE A 132 15.66 -7.17 23.92
C PHE A 132 14.64 -6.82 25.00
N ILE A 133 13.98 -7.81 25.64
CA ILE A 133 12.97 -7.56 26.66
C ILE A 133 13.60 -6.87 27.88
N VAL A 134 14.76 -7.34 28.33
CA VAL A 134 15.46 -6.74 29.48
C VAL A 134 15.90 -5.32 29.16
N ALA A 135 16.50 -5.09 27.98
CA ALA A 135 16.91 -3.77 27.54
C ALA A 135 15.71 -2.81 27.37
N ALA A 136 14.60 -3.27 26.80
CA ALA A 136 13.37 -2.47 26.65
C ALA A 136 12.77 -2.10 28.01
N THR A 137 12.77 -3.01 28.97
CA THR A 137 12.30 -2.75 30.36
C THR A 137 13.18 -1.73 31.07
N PHE A 138 14.50 -1.86 30.94
CA PHE A 138 15.46 -0.90 31.45
C PHE A 138 15.27 0.48 30.81
N ASN A 139 15.20 0.55 29.49
CA ASN A 139 14.99 1.79 28.75
C ASN A 139 13.67 2.46 29.15
N TYR A 140 12.59 1.71 29.28
CA TYR A 140 11.32 2.26 29.77
C TYR A 140 11.46 2.86 31.16
N SER A 141 12.06 2.11 32.10
CA SER A 141 12.21 2.54 33.49
C SER A 141 13.03 3.83 33.61
N LEU A 142 14.15 3.93 32.87
CA LEU A 142 14.96 5.15 32.89
C LEU A 142 14.31 6.30 32.13
N ASN A 143 13.71 6.05 30.98
CA ASN A 143 13.05 7.10 30.20
C ASN A 143 11.89 7.72 31.01
N SER A 144 11.08 6.92 31.68
CA SER A 144 9.97 7.41 32.53
C SER A 144 10.46 8.24 33.71
N LYS A 145 11.57 7.83 34.36
CA LYS A 145 12.10 8.48 35.56
C LYS A 145 13.01 9.67 35.26
N TRP A 146 13.73 9.66 34.16
CA TRP A 146 14.80 10.61 33.90
C TRP A 146 14.61 11.45 32.62
N ALA A 147 14.34 10.86 31.47
CA ALA A 147 14.20 11.63 30.23
C ALA A 147 12.89 12.43 30.19
N PHE A 148 11.77 11.83 30.60
CA PHE A 148 10.42 12.41 30.58
C PHE A 148 9.85 12.71 31.97
N ARG A 149 10.71 12.84 33.00
CA ARG A 149 10.36 13.01 34.41
C ARG A 149 9.36 14.14 34.71
N GLN A 150 9.34 15.18 33.92
CA GLN A 150 8.45 16.33 34.14
C GLN A 150 6.96 16.02 33.94
N HIS A 151 6.65 14.84 33.37
CA HIS A 151 5.33 14.46 32.91
C HIS A 151 4.76 13.22 33.62
N TYR A 152 5.60 12.49 34.41
CA TYR A 152 5.19 11.26 35.10
C TYR A 152 5.86 11.09 36.47
N ASP A 153 5.12 10.49 37.38
CA ASP A 153 5.58 10.17 38.75
C ASP A 153 6.68 9.09 38.83
N GLY A 154 7.07 8.54 37.68
CA GLY A 154 8.14 7.53 37.57
C GLY A 154 7.73 6.11 37.97
N THR A 155 6.44 5.86 38.24
CA THR A 155 5.95 4.51 38.55
C THR A 155 5.82 3.66 37.29
N LEU A 156 6.08 2.36 37.42
CA LEU A 156 5.89 1.41 36.34
C LEU A 156 4.39 1.20 36.09
N ARG A 157 3.85 1.85 35.05
CA ARG A 157 2.46 1.69 34.63
C ARG A 157 2.40 0.73 33.47
N TRP A 158 1.79 -0.44 33.66
CA TRP A 158 1.69 -1.50 32.65
C TRP A 158 1.15 -1.01 31.29
N ARG A 159 0.20 -0.08 31.33
CA ARG A 159 -0.37 0.54 30.11
C ARG A 159 0.66 1.39 29.33
N LEU A 160 1.55 2.10 30.03
CA LEU A 160 2.59 2.91 29.40
C LEU A 160 3.73 2.03 28.91
N PHE A 161 4.07 0.98 29.66
CA PHE A 161 5.06 -0.01 29.25
C PHE A 161 4.63 -0.73 27.94
N SER A 162 3.37 -1.16 27.84
CA SER A 162 2.87 -1.81 26.61
C SER A 162 2.92 -0.86 25.40
N ARG A 163 2.62 0.43 25.59
CA ARG A 163 2.77 1.44 24.51
C ARG A 163 4.24 1.62 24.11
N PHE A 164 5.14 1.70 25.09
CA PHE A 164 6.57 1.82 24.83
C PHE A 164 7.10 0.59 24.07
N LEU A 165 6.71 -0.60 24.50
CA LEU A 165 7.08 -1.85 23.84
C LEU A 165 6.57 -1.90 22.38
N THR A 166 5.32 -1.47 22.16
CA THR A 166 4.75 -1.37 20.81
C THR A 166 5.60 -0.48 19.89
N VAL A 167 5.95 0.72 20.36
CA VAL A 167 6.81 1.65 19.59
C VAL A 167 8.19 1.04 19.33
N SER A 168 8.79 0.38 20.33
CA SER A 168 10.11 -0.23 20.22
C SER A 168 10.13 -1.40 19.22
N ILE A 169 9.07 -2.20 19.16
CA ILE A 169 8.94 -3.28 18.18
C ILE A 169 8.80 -2.71 16.76
N PHE A 170 7.98 -1.68 16.56
CA PHE A 170 7.88 -1.02 15.24
C PHE A 170 9.23 -0.45 14.78
N ALA A 171 9.94 0.20 15.69
CA ALA A 171 11.26 0.73 15.40
C ALA A 171 12.28 -0.37 15.05
N LEU A 172 12.22 -1.52 15.75
CA LEU A 172 13.07 -2.69 15.49
C LEU A 172 12.80 -3.29 14.10
N LEU A 173 11.52 -3.45 13.73
CA LEU A 173 11.16 -4.01 12.42
C LEU A 173 11.61 -3.10 11.28
N LEU A 174 11.43 -1.77 11.40
CA LEU A 174 11.92 -0.83 10.40
C LEU A 174 13.45 -0.80 10.34
N ARG A 175 14.15 -0.90 11.51
CA ARG A 175 15.60 -0.99 11.58
C ARG A 175 16.16 -2.14 10.74
N GLY A 176 15.52 -3.33 10.85
CA GLY A 176 15.92 -4.48 10.06
C GLY A 176 15.86 -4.19 8.56
N GLY A 177 14.80 -3.55 8.10
CA GLY A 177 14.66 -3.15 6.71
C GLY A 177 15.71 -2.12 6.27
N ILE A 178 15.97 -1.09 7.07
CA ILE A 178 17.01 -0.08 6.78
C ILE A 178 18.39 -0.74 6.69
N LEU A 179 18.70 -1.63 7.64
CA LEU A 179 19.97 -2.37 7.61
C LEU A 179 20.08 -3.22 6.34
N ALA A 180 19.03 -3.96 5.99
CA ALA A 180 18.99 -4.76 4.77
C ALA A 180 19.12 -3.88 3.51
N LEU A 181 18.46 -2.72 3.45
CA LEU A 181 18.55 -1.78 2.34
C LEU A 181 19.99 -1.29 2.13
N LEU A 182 20.64 -0.88 3.21
CA LEU A 182 22.02 -0.39 3.15
C LEU A 182 23.01 -1.49 2.76
N VAL A 183 22.84 -2.70 3.30
CA VAL A 183 23.79 -3.81 3.05
C VAL A 183 23.53 -4.47 1.70
N TYR A 184 22.28 -4.83 1.38
CA TYR A 184 21.98 -5.64 0.19
C TYR A 184 21.77 -4.80 -1.08
N ALA A 185 21.14 -3.62 -0.98
CA ALA A 185 20.88 -2.79 -2.16
C ALA A 185 21.99 -1.75 -2.41
N TRP A 186 22.55 -1.16 -1.36
CA TRP A 186 23.59 -0.11 -1.49
C TRP A 186 24.99 -0.61 -1.19
N HIS A 187 25.19 -1.89 -0.89
CA HIS A 187 26.47 -2.54 -0.63
C HIS A 187 27.32 -1.84 0.45
N VAL A 188 26.67 -1.16 1.42
CA VAL A 188 27.35 -0.54 2.54
C VAL A 188 27.85 -1.63 3.49
N PRO A 189 29.12 -1.59 3.94
CA PRO A 189 29.62 -2.55 4.90
C PRO A 189 28.73 -2.63 6.15
N PRO A 190 28.39 -3.82 6.69
CA PRO A 190 27.45 -3.99 7.80
C PRO A 190 27.81 -3.18 9.04
N LEU A 191 29.11 -3.04 9.35
CA LEU A 191 29.61 -2.23 10.46
C LEU A 191 29.30 -0.72 10.31
N LEU A 192 29.21 -0.21 9.09
CA LEU A 192 28.82 1.18 8.83
C LEU A 192 27.32 1.33 8.71
N ALA A 193 26.62 0.36 8.13
CA ALA A 193 25.17 0.38 7.93
C ALA A 193 24.39 0.38 9.26
N ILE A 194 24.98 -0.16 10.34
CA ILE A 194 24.32 -0.22 11.65
C ILE A 194 24.05 1.16 12.25
N PHE A 195 24.94 2.16 12.03
CA PHE A 195 24.81 3.48 12.61
C PHE A 195 23.56 4.23 12.12
N PRO A 196 23.34 4.43 10.80
CA PRO A 196 22.12 5.06 10.33
C PRO A 196 20.87 4.28 10.69
N ALA A 197 20.94 2.93 10.75
CA ALA A 197 19.82 2.11 11.19
C ALA A 197 19.47 2.34 12.68
N ILE A 198 20.47 2.50 13.56
CA ILE A 198 20.27 2.88 14.97
C ILE A 198 19.69 4.29 15.10
N ILE A 199 20.21 5.25 14.33
CA ILE A 199 19.72 6.65 14.37
C ILE A 199 18.23 6.69 13.96
N ALA A 200 17.85 6.02 12.89
CA ALA A 200 16.46 5.93 12.46
C ALA A 200 15.56 5.30 13.53
N THR A 201 16.01 4.19 14.14
CA THR A 201 15.30 3.52 15.23
C THR A 201 15.15 4.42 16.45
N ALA A 202 16.23 5.09 16.86
CA ALA A 202 16.23 6.02 18.00
C ALA A 202 15.27 7.19 17.75
N THR A 203 15.23 7.70 16.51
CA THR A 203 14.30 8.75 16.09
C THR A 203 12.84 8.32 16.25
N ILE A 204 12.47 7.13 15.75
CA ILE A 204 11.11 6.59 15.87
C ILE A 204 10.75 6.37 17.35
N ASN A 205 11.64 5.74 18.11
CA ASN A 205 11.44 5.50 19.54
C ASN A 205 11.31 6.81 20.32
N TYR A 206 12.09 7.83 19.99
CA TYR A 206 12.02 9.13 20.65
C TYR A 206 10.69 9.83 20.38
N PHE A 207 10.31 9.99 19.11
CA PHE A 207 9.04 10.61 18.75
C PHE A 207 7.84 9.80 19.23
N GLY A 208 7.87 8.47 19.09
CA GLY A 208 6.84 7.60 19.63
C GLY A 208 6.70 7.69 21.14
N SER A 209 7.84 7.81 21.87
CA SER A 209 7.83 8.03 23.31
C SER A 209 7.26 9.40 23.65
N ALA A 210 7.69 10.46 22.94
CA ALA A 210 7.29 11.84 23.22
C ALA A 210 5.81 12.13 22.94
N PHE A 211 5.22 11.50 21.90
CA PHE A 211 3.84 11.77 21.48
C PHE A 211 2.82 10.74 21.94
N TYR A 212 3.22 9.47 22.05
CA TYR A 212 2.29 8.36 22.33
C TYR A 212 2.47 7.76 23.72
N VAL A 213 3.72 7.57 24.17
CA VAL A 213 3.98 6.97 25.50
C VAL A 213 3.87 8.02 26.60
N PHE A 214 4.57 9.15 26.47
CA PHE A 214 4.68 10.23 27.47
C PHE A 214 4.24 11.59 26.90
N PRO A 215 2.97 11.75 26.44
CA PRO A 215 2.47 13.01 25.90
C PRO A 215 2.41 14.06 27.01
N ASP A 216 2.55 15.35 26.66
CA ASP A 216 2.39 16.46 27.59
C ASP A 216 0.91 16.62 28.00
N GLU A 217 0.60 16.33 29.25
CA GLU A 217 -0.76 16.46 29.79
C GLU A 217 -1.13 17.90 30.15
N LYS A 218 -0.14 18.77 30.34
CA LYS A 218 -0.37 20.20 30.69
C LYS A 218 -0.98 20.98 29.53
N HIS A 219 -0.67 20.61 28.30
CA HIS A 219 -1.29 21.15 27.11
C HIS A 219 -2.40 20.18 26.65
N SER A 220 -3.60 20.35 27.18
CA SER A 220 -4.75 19.49 26.80
C SER A 220 -5.15 19.77 25.35
N LEU A 221 -4.50 19.07 24.43
CA LEU A 221 -4.92 19.07 23.03
C LEU A 221 -6.33 18.51 22.90
N SER A 222 -7.13 19.14 22.03
CA SER A 222 -8.43 18.55 21.68
C SER A 222 -8.24 17.11 21.16
N PRO A 223 -9.17 16.21 21.45
CA PRO A 223 -9.10 14.84 20.95
C PRO A 223 -8.87 14.74 19.44
N ASP A 224 -9.38 15.70 18.69
CA ASP A 224 -9.23 15.81 17.25
C ASP A 224 -7.78 16.06 16.80
N ILE A 225 -7.08 16.96 17.46
CA ILE A 225 -5.67 17.25 17.14
C ILE A 225 -4.79 16.04 17.46
N ARG A 226 -5.03 15.36 18.58
CA ARG A 226 -4.32 14.10 18.92
C ARG A 226 -4.48 13.05 17.84
N TRP A 227 -5.71 12.87 17.33
CA TRP A 227 -5.97 11.95 16.23
C TRP A 227 -5.25 12.34 14.94
N ARG A 228 -5.25 13.61 14.57
CA ARG A 228 -4.54 14.10 13.37
C ARG A 228 -3.03 13.82 13.46
N VAL A 229 -2.41 14.11 14.59
CA VAL A 229 -0.97 13.85 14.80
C VAL A 229 -0.68 12.35 14.74
N ALA A 230 -1.49 11.51 15.40
CA ALA A 230 -1.35 10.06 15.35
C ALA A 230 -1.54 9.52 13.93
N ALA A 231 -2.53 10.02 13.18
CA ALA A 231 -2.78 9.62 11.80
C ALA A 231 -1.57 9.91 10.89
N ILE A 232 -1.00 11.10 11.01
CA ILE A 232 0.20 11.48 10.26
C ILE A 232 1.37 10.55 10.61
N GLY A 233 1.60 10.28 11.89
CA GLY A 233 2.67 9.40 12.34
C GLY A 233 2.54 7.99 11.77
N VAL A 234 1.33 7.40 11.80
CA VAL A 234 1.07 6.07 11.25
C VAL A 234 1.23 6.04 9.73
N VAL A 235 0.69 7.04 9.01
CA VAL A 235 0.82 7.11 7.55
C VAL A 235 2.30 7.25 7.15
N ILE A 236 3.07 8.12 7.83
CA ILE A 236 4.51 8.26 7.59
C ILE A 236 5.23 6.93 7.86
N PHE A 237 4.89 6.23 8.93
CA PHE A 237 5.50 4.93 9.25
C PHE A 237 5.22 3.88 8.16
N ILE A 238 3.98 3.78 7.69
CA ILE A 238 3.60 2.87 6.59
C ILE A 238 4.34 3.23 5.30
N LEU A 239 4.46 4.52 4.98
CA LEU A 239 5.23 4.97 3.82
C LEU A 239 6.72 4.64 3.98
N SER A 240 7.28 4.79 5.17
CA SER A 240 8.67 4.41 5.47
C SER A 240 8.89 2.91 5.30
N LEU A 241 7.96 2.07 5.76
CA LEU A 241 8.00 0.62 5.51
C LEU A 241 8.02 0.31 4.01
N ARG A 242 7.14 0.95 3.23
CA ARG A 242 7.11 0.75 1.78
C ARG A 242 8.43 1.15 1.13
N LEU A 243 8.91 2.36 1.37
CA LEU A 243 10.16 2.87 0.76
C LEU A 243 11.38 2.01 1.10
N VAL A 244 11.45 1.49 2.34
CA VAL A 244 12.57 0.68 2.81
C VAL A 244 12.53 -0.74 2.24
N TYR A 245 11.34 -1.37 2.19
CA TYR A 245 11.22 -2.78 1.85
C TYR A 245 10.91 -3.07 0.37
N PHE A 246 10.44 -2.08 -0.42
CA PHE A 246 9.99 -2.33 -1.80
C PHE A 246 11.07 -2.81 -2.75
N GLY A 247 12.28 -2.28 -2.62
CA GLY A 247 13.42 -2.73 -3.41
C GLY A 247 14.08 -4.01 -2.89
N LEU A 248 13.65 -4.53 -1.73
CA LEU A 248 14.22 -5.69 -1.06
C LEU A 248 13.35 -6.94 -1.17
N ALA A 249 12.04 -6.75 -1.06
CA ALA A 249 11.08 -7.84 -1.19
C ALA A 249 10.97 -8.25 -2.66
N GLN A 250 11.23 -9.50 -2.95
CA GLN A 250 11.17 -10.04 -4.31
C GLN A 250 9.77 -9.83 -4.92
N LEU A 251 9.72 -9.73 -6.26
CA LEU A 251 8.47 -9.62 -7.00
C LEU A 251 7.66 -10.92 -6.89
N ILE A 252 6.34 -10.78 -6.81
CA ILE A 252 5.43 -11.90 -7.02
C ILE A 252 5.31 -12.21 -8.52
N PRO A 253 4.90 -13.43 -8.91
CA PRO A 253 4.77 -13.79 -10.32
C PRO A 253 3.89 -12.87 -11.15
N ASP A 254 2.82 -12.30 -10.56
CA ASP A 254 1.98 -11.32 -11.25
C ASP A 254 2.77 -10.06 -11.62
N GLU A 255 3.61 -9.52 -10.72
CA GLU A 255 4.44 -8.35 -11.01
C GLU A 255 5.47 -8.64 -12.11
N THR A 256 6.09 -9.83 -12.09
CA THR A 256 7.04 -10.22 -13.15
C THR A 256 6.34 -10.45 -14.49
N TYR A 257 5.11 -10.91 -14.49
CA TYR A 257 4.30 -11.04 -15.71
C TYR A 257 3.95 -9.68 -16.31
N TYR A 258 3.56 -8.70 -15.50
CA TYR A 258 3.33 -7.33 -15.98
C TYR A 258 4.63 -6.59 -16.34
N TRP A 259 5.77 -7.00 -15.77
CA TRP A 259 7.08 -6.55 -16.27
C TRP A 259 7.36 -7.08 -17.69
N GLN A 260 6.96 -8.30 -18.01
CA GLN A 260 7.02 -8.82 -19.38
C GLN A 260 6.15 -7.99 -20.34
N TYR A 261 4.99 -7.51 -19.92
CA TYR A 261 4.20 -6.56 -20.73
C TYR A 261 5.03 -5.30 -21.08
N ALA A 262 5.75 -4.78 -20.09
CA ALA A 262 6.61 -3.62 -20.28
C ALA A 262 7.83 -3.89 -21.20
N GLN A 263 8.26 -5.16 -21.34
CA GLN A 263 9.27 -5.54 -22.32
C GLN A 263 8.69 -5.72 -23.74
N HIS A 264 7.41 -6.01 -23.84
CA HIS A 264 6.69 -6.25 -25.12
C HIS A 264 5.54 -5.23 -25.23
N MET A 265 5.90 -3.93 -25.24
CA MET A 265 4.92 -2.84 -25.21
C MET A 265 3.97 -2.89 -26.39
N ASP A 266 2.66 -2.80 -26.09
CA ASP A 266 1.59 -2.79 -27.08
C ASP A 266 0.46 -1.85 -26.64
N LEU A 267 -0.52 -1.62 -27.51
CA LEU A 267 -1.69 -0.77 -27.24
C LEU A 267 -2.61 -1.37 -26.16
N SER A 268 -2.67 -2.70 -26.08
CA SER A 268 -3.35 -3.46 -25.03
C SER A 268 -2.79 -4.87 -24.95
N PHE A 269 -3.37 -5.70 -24.09
CA PHE A 269 -2.94 -7.09 -23.88
C PHE A 269 -4.17 -8.01 -23.75
N TYR A 270 -3.95 -9.31 -23.91
CA TYR A 270 -4.99 -10.32 -23.91
C TYR A 270 -5.87 -10.32 -22.66
N ASP A 271 -5.27 -10.27 -21.49
CA ASP A 271 -5.98 -10.42 -20.20
C ASP A 271 -6.14 -9.12 -19.41
N HIS A 272 -5.39 -8.05 -19.74
CA HIS A 272 -5.49 -6.73 -19.08
C HIS A 272 -5.21 -5.56 -20.03
N PRO A 273 -5.84 -4.37 -19.77
CA PRO A 273 -5.49 -3.13 -20.44
C PRO A 273 -4.05 -2.64 -20.13
N PRO A 274 -3.49 -1.66 -20.86
CA PRO A 274 -2.05 -1.42 -20.93
C PRO A 274 -1.45 -0.59 -19.78
N MET A 275 -2.24 0.06 -18.92
CA MET A 275 -1.76 1.05 -17.95
C MET A 275 -0.68 0.49 -17.01
N VAL A 276 -0.81 -0.76 -16.56
CA VAL A 276 0.17 -1.40 -15.69
C VAL A 276 1.53 -1.53 -16.39
N ALA A 277 1.55 -1.89 -17.67
CA ALA A 277 2.75 -1.99 -18.48
C ALA A 277 3.44 -0.64 -18.64
N TRP A 278 2.67 0.42 -18.98
CA TRP A 278 3.20 1.77 -19.14
C TRP A 278 3.85 2.31 -17.88
N LEU A 279 3.24 2.07 -16.70
CA LEU A 279 3.79 2.51 -15.42
C LEU A 279 5.04 1.73 -15.02
N ILE A 280 5.09 0.41 -15.29
CA ILE A 280 6.29 -0.40 -15.07
C ILE A 280 7.40 0.02 -16.01
N TRP A 281 7.10 0.21 -17.31
CA TRP A 281 8.07 0.70 -18.27
C TRP A 281 8.68 2.04 -17.87
N LEU A 282 7.85 3.01 -17.46
CA LEU A 282 8.32 4.31 -16.99
C LEU A 282 9.22 4.16 -15.73
N GLY A 283 8.80 3.35 -14.77
CA GLY A 283 9.54 3.14 -13.53
C GLY A 283 10.89 2.45 -13.79
N THR A 284 10.91 1.39 -14.61
CA THR A 284 12.13 0.65 -14.94
C THR A 284 13.07 1.42 -15.86
N SER A 285 12.55 2.27 -16.77
CA SER A 285 13.37 3.15 -17.59
C SER A 285 14.13 4.21 -16.78
N ILE A 286 13.60 4.64 -15.63
CA ILE A 286 14.22 5.67 -14.79
C ILE A 286 15.10 5.04 -13.68
N LEU A 287 14.63 3.95 -13.07
CA LEU A 287 15.23 3.37 -11.86
C LEU A 287 15.88 2.01 -12.08
N GLY A 288 15.88 1.51 -13.33
CA GLY A 288 16.44 0.21 -13.70
C GLY A 288 15.45 -0.94 -13.51
N HIS A 289 15.78 -2.09 -14.12
CA HIS A 289 14.99 -3.33 -14.09
C HIS A 289 15.17 -4.07 -12.77
N ASN A 290 14.69 -3.48 -11.69
CA ASN A 290 14.77 -4.03 -10.32
C ASN A 290 13.40 -3.93 -9.64
N GLU A 291 13.26 -4.52 -8.46
CA GLU A 291 12.00 -4.57 -7.72
C GLU A 291 11.45 -3.17 -7.40
N PHE A 292 12.32 -2.20 -7.11
CA PHE A 292 11.92 -0.83 -6.83
C PHE A 292 11.42 -0.12 -8.10
N GLY A 293 12.13 -0.27 -9.23
CA GLY A 293 11.74 0.27 -10.53
C GLY A 293 10.36 -0.24 -10.98
N VAL A 294 10.08 -1.54 -10.78
CA VAL A 294 8.76 -2.11 -11.08
C VAL A 294 7.67 -1.51 -10.19
N ARG A 295 7.91 -1.28 -8.89
CA ARG A 295 6.91 -0.89 -7.89
C ARG A 295 6.72 0.61 -7.70
N ILE A 296 7.60 1.46 -8.19
CA ILE A 296 7.46 2.92 -7.98
C ILE A 296 6.11 3.46 -8.48
N GLY A 297 5.58 2.90 -9.57
CA GLY A 297 4.25 3.21 -10.08
C GLY A 297 3.14 2.96 -9.06
N ALA A 298 3.21 1.87 -8.29
CA ALA A 298 2.23 1.57 -7.24
C ALA A 298 2.30 2.58 -6.08
N ILE A 299 3.49 3.02 -5.68
CA ILE A 299 3.65 4.09 -4.67
C ILE A 299 2.96 5.36 -5.13
N LEU A 300 3.22 5.79 -6.37
CA LEU A 300 2.62 7.00 -6.95
C LEU A 300 1.09 6.88 -7.03
N CYS A 301 0.59 5.74 -7.48
CA CYS A 301 -0.85 5.45 -7.48
C CYS A 301 -1.45 5.52 -6.07
N GLY A 302 -0.76 4.98 -5.07
CA GLY A 302 -1.17 5.09 -3.67
C GLY A 302 -1.27 6.53 -3.18
N PHE A 303 -0.31 7.40 -3.52
CA PHE A 303 -0.38 8.84 -3.21
C PHE A 303 -1.53 9.54 -3.91
N ILE A 304 -1.76 9.23 -5.18
CA ILE A 304 -2.89 9.78 -5.96
C ILE A 304 -4.21 9.36 -5.30
N ALA A 305 -4.38 8.07 -4.98
CA ALA A 305 -5.57 7.56 -4.33
C ALA A 305 -5.84 8.25 -2.98
N MET A 306 -4.82 8.39 -2.13
CA MET A 306 -4.93 9.10 -0.84
C MET A 306 -5.31 10.58 -1.02
N SER A 307 -4.75 11.25 -2.02
CA SER A 307 -5.01 12.67 -2.28
C SER A 307 -6.45 12.90 -2.73
N TYR A 308 -6.94 12.09 -3.66
CA TYR A 308 -8.34 12.18 -4.11
C TYR A 308 -9.32 11.72 -3.06
N LEU A 309 -9.00 10.67 -2.29
CA LEU A 309 -9.83 10.23 -1.15
C LEU A 309 -9.91 11.32 -0.07
N TYR A 310 -8.80 12.02 0.21
CA TYR A 310 -8.79 13.17 1.11
C TYR A 310 -9.73 14.26 0.63
N ALA A 311 -9.59 14.69 -0.64
CA ALA A 311 -10.40 15.74 -1.22
C ALA A 311 -11.89 15.34 -1.27
N PHE A 312 -12.19 14.10 -1.64
CA PHE A 312 -13.54 13.53 -1.67
C PHE A 312 -14.18 13.53 -0.27
N ALA A 313 -13.45 13.02 0.74
CA ALA A 313 -13.95 12.99 2.11
C ALA A 313 -14.13 14.40 2.71
N GLN A 314 -13.25 15.35 2.37
CA GLN A 314 -13.36 16.75 2.79
C GLN A 314 -14.60 17.42 2.20
N ASN A 315 -14.91 17.14 0.94
CA ASN A 315 -16.10 17.68 0.28
C ASN A 315 -17.41 17.12 0.86
N LEU A 316 -17.42 15.81 1.14
CA LEU A 316 -18.60 15.17 1.71
C LEU A 316 -18.86 15.58 3.16
N TYR A 317 -17.81 15.85 3.93
CA TYR A 317 -17.87 16.08 5.37
C TYR A 317 -16.99 17.27 5.77
N ASP A 318 -15.82 16.98 6.29
CA ASP A 318 -14.89 17.97 6.83
C ASP A 318 -13.44 17.47 6.77
N LYS A 319 -12.49 18.36 7.09
CA LYS A 319 -11.05 18.09 7.06
C LYS A 319 -10.61 17.00 8.05
N SER A 320 -11.23 16.96 9.24
CA SER A 320 -10.90 15.94 10.26
C SER A 320 -11.31 14.55 9.77
N THR A 321 -12.49 14.46 9.18
CA THR A 321 -12.98 13.24 8.51
C THR A 321 -12.07 12.81 7.37
N ALA A 322 -11.62 13.75 6.53
CA ALA A 322 -10.71 13.48 5.42
C ALA A 322 -9.39 12.86 5.89
N MET A 323 -8.78 13.39 6.93
CA MET A 323 -7.54 12.83 7.50
C MET A 323 -7.75 11.42 8.06
N ARG A 324 -8.89 11.16 8.70
CA ARG A 324 -9.24 9.81 9.18
C ARG A 324 -9.52 8.85 8.04
N ALA A 325 -10.14 9.30 6.97
CA ALA A 325 -10.37 8.49 5.77
C ALA A 325 -9.05 8.03 5.13
N VAL A 326 -8.06 8.93 5.03
CA VAL A 326 -6.71 8.58 4.55
C VAL A 326 -6.01 7.59 5.49
N LEU A 327 -6.12 7.78 6.81
CA LEU A 327 -5.58 6.84 7.79
C LEU A 327 -6.22 5.46 7.64
N ILE A 328 -7.56 5.38 7.61
CA ILE A 328 -8.29 4.12 7.43
C ILE A 328 -7.84 3.43 6.15
N PHE A 329 -7.84 4.13 5.02
CA PHE A 329 -7.40 3.58 3.74
C PHE A 329 -5.96 3.06 3.79
N SER A 330 -5.03 3.82 4.39
CA SER A 330 -3.61 3.44 4.48
C SER A 330 -3.38 2.17 5.31
N ILE A 331 -4.25 1.91 6.29
CA ILE A 331 -4.15 0.77 7.20
C ILE A 331 -4.88 -0.46 6.67
N LEU A 332 -6.00 -0.26 5.96
CA LEU A 332 -6.71 -1.39 5.40
C LEU A 332 -5.83 -2.17 4.42
N PRO A 333 -5.90 -3.51 4.40
CA PRO A 333 -5.17 -4.34 3.44
C PRO A 333 -5.37 -3.90 2.00
N LEU A 334 -6.56 -3.44 1.63
CA LEU A 334 -6.84 -2.80 0.35
C LEU A 334 -5.84 -1.69 0.01
N GLY A 335 -5.73 -0.68 0.88
CA GLY A 335 -4.88 0.49 0.64
C GLY A 335 -3.40 0.16 0.77
N PHE A 336 -3.03 -0.78 1.66
CA PHE A 336 -1.66 -1.25 1.78
C PHE A 336 -1.23 -2.01 0.53
N ALA A 337 -2.01 -2.98 0.06
CA ALA A 337 -1.67 -3.81 -1.09
C ALA A 337 -1.63 -3.00 -2.40
N SER A 338 -2.62 -2.13 -2.67
CA SER A 338 -2.67 -1.31 -3.89
C SER A 338 -1.55 -0.28 -3.98
N GLY A 339 -1.00 0.17 -2.86
CA GLY A 339 0.18 1.04 -2.83
C GLY A 339 1.50 0.30 -2.65
N THR A 340 1.51 -1.05 -2.72
CA THR A 340 2.69 -1.90 -2.51
C THR A 340 3.00 -2.76 -3.72
N LEU A 341 2.00 -3.42 -4.30
CA LEU A 341 2.14 -4.36 -5.42
C LEU A 341 1.81 -3.65 -6.73
N MET A 342 2.69 -3.77 -7.72
CA MET A 342 2.45 -3.22 -9.05
C MET A 342 1.66 -4.20 -9.91
N THR A 343 0.34 -4.09 -9.79
CA THR A 343 -0.67 -4.85 -10.53
C THR A 343 -1.66 -3.87 -11.17
N PRO A 344 -2.54 -4.28 -12.09
CA PRO A 344 -3.59 -3.42 -12.64
C PRO A 344 -4.48 -2.76 -11.58
N ASP A 345 -4.53 -3.31 -10.36
CA ASP A 345 -5.31 -2.73 -9.26
C ASP A 345 -4.70 -1.44 -8.69
N ALA A 346 -3.38 -1.24 -8.77
CA ALA A 346 -2.74 -0.02 -8.27
C ALA A 346 -3.24 1.23 -9.04
N PRO A 347 -3.11 1.33 -10.38
CA PRO A 347 -3.67 2.45 -11.12
C PRO A 347 -5.21 2.47 -11.11
N LEU A 348 -5.88 1.33 -11.03
CA LEU A 348 -7.33 1.26 -10.87
C LEU A 348 -7.81 1.98 -9.60
N VAL A 349 -7.21 1.71 -8.44
CA VAL A 349 -7.59 2.33 -7.16
C VAL A 349 -7.37 3.84 -7.19
N ALA A 350 -6.27 4.30 -7.80
CA ALA A 350 -6.00 5.72 -7.99
C ALA A 350 -7.07 6.40 -8.86
N ALA A 351 -7.36 5.80 -10.01
CA ALA A 351 -8.36 6.30 -10.94
C ALA A 351 -9.79 6.22 -10.38
N TRP A 352 -10.11 5.17 -9.61
CA TRP A 352 -11.39 5.02 -8.92
C TRP A 352 -11.62 6.15 -7.91
N ALA A 353 -10.62 6.45 -7.08
CA ALA A 353 -10.69 7.56 -6.12
C ALA A 353 -10.86 8.90 -6.82
N ALA A 354 -10.11 9.15 -7.92
CA ALA A 354 -10.23 10.35 -8.72
C ALA A 354 -11.61 10.47 -9.38
N THR A 355 -12.11 9.37 -9.96
CA THR A 355 -13.44 9.32 -10.59
C THR A 355 -14.55 9.60 -9.58
N LEU A 356 -14.52 9.00 -8.38
CA LEU A 356 -15.46 9.29 -7.30
C LEU A 356 -15.45 10.78 -6.90
N TYR A 357 -14.25 11.36 -6.75
CA TYR A 357 -14.11 12.79 -6.44
C TYR A 357 -14.76 13.67 -7.51
N TYR A 358 -14.47 13.43 -8.79
CA TYR A 358 -15.03 14.24 -9.86
C TYR A 358 -16.55 13.99 -10.07
N MET A 359 -17.03 12.77 -9.85
CA MET A 359 -18.45 12.46 -9.86
C MET A 359 -19.20 13.18 -8.72
N GLU A 360 -18.61 13.23 -7.53
CA GLU A 360 -19.15 14.03 -6.42
C GLU A 360 -19.23 15.52 -6.81
N ARG A 361 -18.15 16.08 -7.37
CA ARG A 361 -18.13 17.48 -7.83
C ARG A 361 -19.17 17.76 -8.91
N ALA A 362 -19.38 16.84 -9.85
CA ALA A 362 -20.36 16.99 -10.92
C ALA A 362 -21.80 16.79 -10.42
N LEU A 363 -22.06 15.69 -9.73
CA LEU A 363 -23.41 15.24 -9.41
C LEU A 363 -23.98 15.87 -8.13
N LEU A 364 -23.17 16.05 -7.07
CA LEU A 364 -23.62 16.66 -5.82
C LEU A 364 -23.40 18.16 -5.79
N ALA A 365 -22.20 18.63 -6.18
CA ALA A 365 -21.84 20.05 -6.12
C ALA A 365 -22.15 20.82 -7.41
N ASP A 366 -22.73 20.18 -8.44
CA ASP A 366 -23.16 20.77 -9.71
C ASP A 366 -22.08 21.53 -10.48
N ARG A 367 -20.83 21.07 -10.41
CA ARG A 367 -19.70 21.67 -11.10
C ARG A 367 -19.57 21.10 -12.52
N HIS A 368 -19.92 21.89 -13.56
CA HIS A 368 -19.82 21.46 -14.95
C HIS A 368 -18.39 21.12 -15.40
N THR A 369 -17.37 21.85 -14.89
CA THR A 369 -15.95 21.56 -15.20
C THR A 369 -15.48 20.22 -14.65
N ALA A 370 -16.16 19.64 -13.65
CA ALA A 370 -15.80 18.34 -13.09
C ALA A 370 -16.00 17.18 -14.08
N TRP A 371 -16.85 17.36 -15.09
CA TRP A 371 -17.05 16.33 -16.13
C TRP A 371 -15.79 16.07 -16.94
N LEU A 372 -14.96 17.09 -17.19
CA LEU A 372 -13.66 16.92 -17.85
C LEU A 372 -12.69 16.08 -16.96
N GLY A 373 -12.59 16.43 -15.68
CA GLY A 373 -11.75 15.65 -14.76
C GLY A 373 -12.25 14.21 -14.60
N MET A 374 -13.57 14.02 -14.58
CA MET A 374 -14.19 12.69 -14.53
C MET A 374 -13.85 11.86 -15.78
N SER A 375 -13.97 12.44 -16.97
CA SER A 375 -13.67 11.72 -18.21
C SER A 375 -12.21 11.27 -18.29
N ILE A 376 -11.27 12.11 -17.86
CA ILE A 376 -9.84 11.78 -17.83
C ILE A 376 -9.58 10.67 -16.79
N ALA A 377 -10.09 10.83 -15.56
CA ALA A 377 -9.91 9.83 -14.51
C ALA A 377 -10.54 8.47 -14.87
N PHE A 378 -11.75 8.51 -15.46
CA PHE A 378 -12.44 7.32 -15.91
C PHE A 378 -11.73 6.65 -17.10
N GLY A 379 -11.31 7.43 -18.10
CA GLY A 379 -10.58 6.92 -19.27
C GLY A 379 -9.25 6.26 -18.88
N ILE A 380 -8.45 6.91 -18.03
CA ILE A 380 -7.22 6.33 -17.47
C ILE A 380 -7.52 5.07 -16.66
N GLY A 381 -8.59 5.09 -15.89
CA GLY A 381 -8.94 3.96 -15.05
C GLY A 381 -9.42 2.73 -15.83
N ILE A 382 -10.15 2.91 -16.93
CA ILE A 382 -10.57 1.78 -17.76
C ILE A 382 -9.40 1.21 -18.58
N LEU A 383 -8.36 2.01 -18.84
CA LEU A 383 -7.05 1.54 -19.35
C LEU A 383 -6.27 0.74 -18.29
N SER A 384 -6.68 0.80 -17.02
CA SER A 384 -6.08 -0.01 -15.96
C SER A 384 -6.81 -1.34 -15.80
N LYS A 385 -8.15 -1.31 -15.74
CA LYS A 385 -9.00 -2.49 -15.59
C LYS A 385 -10.44 -2.20 -15.98
N TYR A 386 -11.07 -3.12 -16.72
CA TYR A 386 -12.44 -2.98 -17.21
C TYR A 386 -13.49 -2.80 -16.09
N THR A 387 -13.21 -3.26 -14.87
CA THR A 387 -14.12 -3.13 -13.72
C THR A 387 -14.43 -1.68 -13.33
N LEU A 388 -13.62 -0.69 -13.74
CA LEU A 388 -13.95 0.71 -13.54
C LEU A 388 -15.27 1.09 -14.25
N GLY A 389 -15.64 0.41 -15.32
CA GLY A 389 -16.90 0.59 -16.02
C GLY A 389 -18.14 0.53 -15.11
N LEU A 390 -18.05 -0.18 -13.98
CA LEU A 390 -19.10 -0.23 -12.96
C LEU A 390 -19.46 1.17 -12.44
N LEU A 391 -18.51 2.10 -12.34
CA LEU A 391 -18.80 3.47 -11.92
C LEU A 391 -19.68 4.23 -12.91
N GLY A 392 -19.57 3.93 -14.21
CA GLY A 392 -20.45 4.52 -15.24
C GLY A 392 -21.90 4.09 -15.07
N ILE A 393 -22.13 2.79 -14.88
CA ILE A 393 -23.46 2.21 -14.61
C ILE A 393 -24.01 2.77 -13.28
N THR A 394 -23.16 2.88 -12.27
CA THR A 394 -23.52 3.41 -10.96
C THR A 394 -23.91 4.89 -11.03
N ALA A 395 -23.18 5.70 -11.82
CA ALA A 395 -23.48 7.10 -12.03
C ALA A 395 -24.84 7.27 -12.74
N LEU A 396 -25.13 6.44 -13.75
CA LEU A 396 -26.41 6.43 -14.42
C LEU A 396 -27.55 6.11 -13.43
N LEU A 397 -27.40 5.08 -12.61
CA LEU A 397 -28.39 4.75 -11.57
C LEU A 397 -28.60 5.92 -10.59
N PHE A 398 -27.51 6.57 -10.15
CA PHE A 398 -27.62 7.72 -9.27
C PHE A 398 -28.39 8.88 -9.93
N VAL A 399 -28.12 9.19 -11.20
CA VAL A 399 -28.84 10.22 -11.96
C VAL A 399 -30.31 9.89 -12.10
N ILE A 400 -30.69 8.62 -12.24
CA ILE A 400 -32.09 8.19 -12.30
C ILE A 400 -32.76 8.37 -10.92
N LEU A 401 -32.10 8.04 -9.84
CA LEU A 401 -32.65 8.07 -8.48
C LEU A 401 -32.71 9.50 -7.88
N ASP A 402 -31.72 10.37 -8.21
CA ASP A 402 -31.66 11.75 -7.68
C ASP A 402 -32.35 12.74 -8.62
N PRO A 403 -33.51 13.31 -8.23
CA PRO A 403 -34.24 14.28 -9.06
C PRO A 403 -33.41 15.49 -9.47
N THR A 404 -32.49 15.94 -8.62
CA THR A 404 -31.61 17.07 -8.90
C THR A 404 -30.55 16.73 -9.96
N ALA A 405 -30.02 15.54 -9.93
CA ALA A 405 -28.99 15.09 -10.91
C ALA A 405 -29.61 14.80 -12.29
N ARG A 406 -30.90 14.49 -12.40
CA ARG A 406 -31.57 14.19 -13.70
C ARG A 406 -31.43 15.30 -14.75
N ARG A 407 -31.19 16.54 -14.34
CA ARG A 407 -30.94 17.65 -15.28
C ARG A 407 -29.71 17.44 -16.14
N TRP A 408 -28.72 16.63 -15.68
CA TRP A 408 -27.54 16.33 -16.46
C TRP A 408 -27.85 15.50 -17.70
N MET A 409 -28.95 14.72 -17.73
CA MET A 409 -29.38 13.97 -18.91
C MET A 409 -29.72 14.89 -20.09
N LYS A 410 -30.08 16.17 -19.83
CA LYS A 410 -30.40 17.17 -20.85
C LYS A 410 -29.24 18.10 -21.20
N ARG A 411 -28.07 17.91 -20.57
CA ARG A 411 -26.86 18.74 -20.78
C ARG A 411 -25.80 17.99 -21.56
N PRO A 412 -24.98 18.67 -22.41
CA PRO A 412 -23.98 17.99 -23.23
C PRO A 412 -22.80 17.41 -22.44
N HIS A 413 -22.51 17.93 -21.25
CA HIS A 413 -21.30 17.59 -20.48
C HIS A 413 -21.10 16.10 -20.22
N PRO A 414 -22.09 15.29 -19.76
CA PRO A 414 -21.91 13.86 -19.56
C PRO A 414 -21.58 13.12 -20.86
N TYR A 415 -22.20 13.52 -21.97
CA TYR A 415 -21.99 12.89 -23.27
C TYR A 415 -20.60 13.21 -23.82
N LEU A 416 -20.15 14.47 -23.72
CA LEU A 416 -18.78 14.87 -24.08
C LEU A 416 -17.75 14.15 -23.20
N ALA A 417 -18.06 13.99 -21.92
CA ALA A 417 -17.20 13.25 -20.99
C ALA A 417 -17.10 11.76 -21.37
N ALA A 418 -18.21 11.13 -21.73
CA ALA A 418 -18.23 9.75 -22.21
C ALA A 418 -17.45 9.61 -23.54
N THR A 419 -17.62 10.53 -24.46
CA THR A 419 -16.86 10.54 -25.73
C THR A 419 -15.35 10.67 -25.48
N LEU A 420 -14.92 11.58 -24.59
CA LEU A 420 -13.50 11.74 -24.26
C LEU A 420 -12.95 10.49 -23.58
N ALA A 421 -13.72 9.87 -22.69
CA ALA A 421 -13.31 8.61 -22.05
C ALA A 421 -13.14 7.47 -23.08
N LEU A 422 -14.03 7.39 -24.08
CA LEU A 422 -13.92 6.43 -25.19
C LEU A 422 -12.70 6.72 -26.09
N ILE A 423 -12.39 7.99 -26.34
CA ILE A 423 -11.18 8.36 -27.07
C ILE A 423 -9.92 7.91 -26.30
N LEU A 424 -9.89 8.12 -24.98
CA LEU A 424 -8.79 7.65 -24.14
C LEU A 424 -8.70 6.11 -24.13
N PHE A 425 -9.82 5.42 -24.25
CA PHE A 425 -9.89 3.96 -24.30
C PHE A 425 -9.56 3.37 -25.69
N SER A 426 -9.45 4.19 -26.72
CA SER A 426 -9.22 3.75 -28.11
C SER A 426 -8.03 2.80 -28.30
N PRO A 427 -6.89 2.88 -27.57
CA PRO A 427 -5.81 1.91 -27.72
C PRO A 427 -6.26 0.46 -27.51
N VAL A 428 -7.13 0.23 -26.50
CA VAL A 428 -7.68 -1.10 -26.22
C VAL A 428 -8.61 -1.55 -27.33
N ILE A 429 -9.44 -0.66 -27.87
CA ILE A 429 -10.35 -0.97 -28.99
C ILE A 429 -9.56 -1.34 -30.22
N ILE A 430 -8.53 -0.55 -30.57
CA ILE A 430 -7.68 -0.78 -31.75
C ILE A 430 -6.99 -2.14 -31.62
N TRP A 431 -6.39 -2.44 -30.46
CA TRP A 431 -5.73 -3.73 -30.22
C TRP A 431 -6.70 -4.90 -30.38
N ASN A 432 -7.92 -4.79 -29.84
CA ASN A 432 -8.93 -5.84 -29.97
C ASN A 432 -9.38 -6.08 -31.43
N ILE A 433 -9.52 -5.00 -32.22
CA ILE A 433 -9.82 -5.12 -33.65
C ILE A 433 -8.70 -5.87 -34.39
N GLN A 434 -7.43 -5.57 -34.05
CA GLN A 434 -6.27 -6.22 -34.65
C GLN A 434 -6.07 -7.68 -34.24
N ASN A 435 -6.60 -8.06 -33.06
CA ASN A 435 -6.46 -9.40 -32.45
C ASN A 435 -7.80 -10.11 -32.29
N GLU A 436 -8.73 -9.97 -33.24
CA GLU A 436 -9.99 -10.72 -33.31
C GLU A 436 -10.84 -10.67 -32.03
N TRP A 437 -10.85 -9.51 -31.35
CA TRP A 437 -11.56 -9.26 -30.10
C TRP A 437 -11.12 -10.17 -28.94
N ALA A 438 -9.91 -10.71 -28.99
CA ALA A 438 -9.41 -11.72 -28.08
C ALA A 438 -9.50 -11.30 -26.60
N SER A 439 -9.21 -10.04 -26.23
CA SER A 439 -9.29 -9.59 -24.85
C SER A 439 -10.74 -9.56 -24.34
N PHE A 440 -11.69 -9.11 -25.14
CA PHE A 440 -13.08 -9.06 -24.76
C PHE A 440 -13.71 -10.45 -24.73
N ALA A 441 -13.35 -11.33 -25.67
CA ALA A 441 -13.73 -12.74 -25.67
C ALA A 441 -13.23 -13.43 -24.39
N PHE A 442 -11.95 -13.26 -24.03
CA PHE A 442 -11.39 -13.81 -22.80
C PHE A 442 -12.14 -13.37 -21.54
N GLN A 443 -12.51 -12.08 -21.44
CA GLN A 443 -13.24 -11.57 -20.29
C GLN A 443 -14.68 -12.09 -20.22
N SER A 444 -15.34 -12.30 -21.36
CA SER A 444 -16.72 -12.81 -21.42
C SER A 444 -16.80 -14.30 -21.16
N THR A 445 -15.93 -15.10 -21.80
CA THR A 445 -15.90 -16.57 -21.61
C THR A 445 -15.56 -16.97 -20.19
N ARG A 446 -14.67 -16.22 -19.57
CA ARG A 446 -14.30 -16.44 -18.16
C ARG A 446 -15.48 -16.36 -17.18
N LEU A 447 -16.55 -15.63 -17.54
CA LEU A 447 -17.76 -15.53 -16.73
C LEU A 447 -18.74 -16.69 -16.98
N LEU A 448 -18.52 -17.49 -18.04
CA LEU A 448 -19.48 -18.48 -18.54
C LEU A 448 -18.96 -19.94 -18.51
N ASP A 449 -17.62 -20.14 -18.49
CA ASP A 449 -17.02 -21.45 -18.80
C ASP A 449 -16.79 -22.40 -17.60
N ASP A 450 -16.77 -21.92 -16.36
CA ASP A 450 -16.31 -22.72 -15.20
C ASP A 450 -17.44 -23.53 -14.48
N GLY A 451 -18.64 -23.63 -15.07
CA GLY A 451 -19.76 -24.33 -14.43
C GLY A 451 -20.29 -23.58 -13.20
N TYR A 452 -21.45 -24.03 -12.68
CA TYR A 452 -22.05 -23.39 -11.50
C TYR A 452 -21.20 -23.65 -10.24
N ASN A 453 -20.59 -22.61 -9.70
CA ASN A 453 -19.77 -22.66 -8.49
C ASN A 453 -20.22 -21.59 -7.47
N PHE A 454 -21.06 -22.00 -6.51
CA PHE A 454 -21.54 -21.09 -5.47
C PHE A 454 -20.41 -20.69 -4.52
N ALA A 455 -19.97 -19.44 -4.58
CA ALA A 455 -18.79 -18.93 -3.90
C ALA A 455 -19.01 -17.63 -3.08
N VAL A 456 -20.26 -17.35 -2.67
CA VAL A 456 -20.60 -16.18 -1.84
C VAL A 456 -19.82 -16.15 -0.53
N HIS A 457 -19.57 -17.31 0.09
CA HIS A 457 -18.75 -17.39 1.30
C HIS A 457 -17.31 -16.90 1.07
N ASN A 458 -16.70 -17.19 -0.09
CA ASN A 458 -15.39 -16.67 -0.45
C ASN A 458 -15.43 -15.14 -0.64
N LEU A 459 -16.48 -14.59 -1.25
CA LEU A 459 -16.66 -13.15 -1.37
C LEU A 459 -16.64 -12.48 0.01
N ILE A 460 -17.38 -13.01 0.99
CA ILE A 460 -17.44 -12.48 2.36
C ILE A 460 -16.06 -12.55 3.02
N ILE A 461 -15.36 -13.68 2.89
CA ILE A 461 -14.00 -13.84 3.41
C ILE A 461 -13.06 -12.80 2.79
N TYR A 462 -13.10 -12.62 1.48
CA TYR A 462 -12.24 -11.66 0.78
C TYR A 462 -12.54 -10.21 1.17
N MET A 463 -13.82 -9.84 1.31
CA MET A 463 -14.21 -8.53 1.85
C MET A 463 -13.70 -8.34 3.28
N THR A 464 -13.79 -9.37 4.12
CA THR A 464 -13.29 -9.33 5.50
C THR A 464 -11.78 -9.14 5.55
N ILE A 465 -11.03 -9.80 4.67
CA ILE A 465 -9.58 -9.63 4.58
C ILE A 465 -9.24 -8.23 4.07
N MET A 466 -9.93 -7.71 3.04
CA MET A 466 -9.65 -6.39 2.45
C MET A 466 -9.94 -5.23 3.40
N LEU A 467 -11.01 -5.33 4.20
CA LEU A 467 -11.47 -4.27 5.10
C LEU A 467 -11.10 -4.49 6.56
N THR A 468 -10.60 -5.66 6.94
CA THR A 468 -10.59 -6.21 8.29
C THR A 468 -12.02 -6.48 8.83
N PRO A 469 -12.20 -7.33 9.85
CA PRO A 469 -13.54 -7.54 10.44
C PRO A 469 -14.21 -6.26 10.92
N ILE A 470 -13.43 -5.37 11.56
CA ILE A 470 -13.94 -4.09 12.07
C ILE A 470 -14.35 -3.15 10.92
N GLY A 471 -13.56 -3.09 9.85
CA GLY A 471 -13.89 -2.30 8.68
C GLY A 471 -15.15 -2.79 7.97
N LEU A 472 -15.32 -4.11 7.82
CA LEU A 472 -16.51 -4.68 7.19
C LEU A 472 -17.79 -4.41 8.02
N ILE A 473 -17.73 -4.59 9.34
CA ILE A 473 -18.85 -4.27 10.24
C ILE A 473 -19.16 -2.76 10.18
N ALA A 474 -18.15 -1.90 10.16
CA ALA A 474 -18.32 -0.45 10.05
C ALA A 474 -18.94 -0.05 8.72
N ALA A 475 -18.55 -0.70 7.60
CA ALA A 475 -19.12 -0.47 6.29
C ALA A 475 -20.61 -0.88 6.25
N GLY A 476 -20.95 -2.06 6.74
CA GLY A 476 -22.33 -2.52 6.84
C GLY A 476 -23.18 -1.59 7.70
N TYR A 477 -22.67 -1.18 8.86
CA TYR A 477 -23.37 -0.22 9.71
C TYR A 477 -23.54 1.15 9.02
N ALA A 478 -22.52 1.65 8.31
CA ALA A 478 -22.60 2.92 7.59
C ALA A 478 -23.60 2.91 6.42
N LEU A 479 -23.74 1.77 5.73
CA LEU A 479 -24.72 1.60 4.65
C LEU A 479 -26.17 1.57 5.17
N LEU A 480 -26.39 0.94 6.32
CA LEU A 480 -27.72 0.65 6.86
C LEU A 480 -28.21 1.72 7.85
N SER A 481 -27.32 2.51 8.47
CA SER A 481 -27.73 3.51 9.46
C SER A 481 -28.50 4.66 8.84
N SER A 482 -29.70 4.95 9.40
CA SER A 482 -30.60 6.00 8.91
C SER A 482 -30.53 7.30 9.74
N ASN A 483 -29.60 7.44 10.66
CA ASN A 483 -29.53 8.52 11.66
C ASN A 483 -29.05 9.87 11.09
N SER A 484 -29.61 10.36 10.00
CA SER A 484 -29.37 11.73 9.52
C SER A 484 -30.66 12.53 9.65
N PRO A 485 -30.61 13.82 10.02
CA PRO A 485 -31.77 14.70 9.94
C PRO A 485 -32.32 14.68 8.51
N GLU A 486 -33.56 14.28 8.33
CA GLU A 486 -34.18 14.11 7.00
C GLU A 486 -34.37 15.44 6.25
N ASP A 487 -34.24 16.57 6.94
CA ASP A 487 -34.56 17.91 6.39
C ASP A 487 -33.46 18.53 5.52
N ASP A 488 -32.19 18.05 5.61
CA ASP A 488 -31.11 18.57 4.78
C ASP A 488 -30.99 17.80 3.45
N THR A 489 -31.31 18.49 2.35
CA THR A 489 -31.28 17.93 1.00
C THR A 489 -29.89 17.47 0.59
N PHE A 490 -28.81 18.16 1.01
CA PHE A 490 -27.44 17.74 0.73
C PHE A 490 -27.08 16.45 1.47
N VAL A 491 -27.45 16.33 2.73
CA VAL A 491 -27.20 15.13 3.55
C VAL A 491 -27.89 13.91 2.94
N ARG A 492 -29.15 14.06 2.51
CA ARG A 492 -29.90 12.98 1.83
C ARG A 492 -29.24 12.55 0.52
N ARG A 493 -28.85 13.50 -0.33
CA ARG A 493 -28.20 13.23 -1.62
C ARG A 493 -26.81 12.59 -1.44
N ARG A 494 -26.02 13.08 -0.48
CA ARG A 494 -24.74 12.49 -0.09
C ARG A 494 -24.90 11.03 0.33
N ARG A 495 -25.88 10.73 1.18
CA ARG A 495 -26.18 9.37 1.62
C ARG A 495 -26.55 8.48 0.44
N LEU A 496 -27.45 8.94 -0.45
CA LEU A 496 -27.82 8.22 -1.66
C LEU A 496 -26.59 7.95 -2.54
N PHE A 497 -25.70 8.94 -2.71
CA PHE A 497 -24.45 8.79 -3.45
C PHE A 497 -23.60 7.65 -2.89
N VAL A 498 -23.31 7.68 -1.59
CA VAL A 498 -22.50 6.64 -0.94
C VAL A 498 -23.16 5.25 -1.05
N GLN A 499 -24.47 5.17 -0.82
CA GLN A 499 -25.23 3.91 -0.92
C GLN A 499 -25.21 3.33 -2.34
N VAL A 500 -25.43 4.16 -3.36
CA VAL A 500 -25.47 3.71 -4.76
C VAL A 500 -24.06 3.34 -5.24
N PHE A 501 -23.05 4.19 -4.96
CA PHE A 501 -21.67 3.97 -5.41
C PHE A 501 -20.93 2.84 -4.66
N THR A 502 -21.48 2.40 -3.53
CA THR A 502 -21.00 1.20 -2.84
C THR A 502 -21.90 0.00 -3.14
N GLY A 503 -23.22 0.18 -3.05
CA GLY A 503 -24.19 -0.91 -3.06
C GLY A 503 -24.34 -1.58 -4.42
N LEU A 504 -24.46 -0.81 -5.53
CA LEU A 504 -24.65 -1.42 -6.85
C LEU A 504 -23.44 -2.26 -7.29
N PRO A 505 -22.19 -1.78 -7.21
CA PRO A 505 -21.04 -2.63 -7.54
C PRO A 505 -20.93 -3.87 -6.64
N LEU A 506 -21.21 -3.76 -5.34
CA LEU A 506 -21.25 -4.90 -4.43
C LEU A 506 -22.33 -5.91 -4.81
N PHE A 507 -23.52 -5.43 -5.16
CA PHE A 507 -24.64 -6.28 -5.60
C PHE A 507 -24.26 -7.08 -6.86
N ILE A 508 -23.60 -6.43 -7.83
CA ILE A 508 -23.12 -7.11 -9.04
C ILE A 508 -22.12 -8.23 -8.67
N PHE A 509 -21.13 -7.96 -7.83
CA PHE A 509 -20.20 -9.00 -7.40
C PHE A 509 -20.84 -10.08 -6.52
N PHE A 510 -21.85 -9.73 -5.73
CA PHE A 510 -22.63 -10.70 -5.00
C PHE A 510 -23.35 -11.67 -5.96
N VAL A 511 -24.03 -11.12 -6.98
CA VAL A 511 -24.69 -11.94 -8.01
C VAL A 511 -23.68 -12.81 -8.74
N LEU A 512 -22.55 -12.23 -9.20
CA LEU A 512 -21.50 -13.01 -9.88
C LEU A 512 -20.97 -14.15 -9.01
N SER A 513 -20.81 -13.93 -7.70
CA SER A 513 -20.30 -14.95 -6.76
C SER A 513 -21.29 -16.09 -6.49
N THR A 514 -22.53 -15.98 -6.95
CA THR A 514 -23.47 -17.14 -6.95
C THR A 514 -23.20 -18.11 -8.09
N PHE A 515 -22.43 -17.70 -9.10
CA PHE A 515 -22.15 -18.49 -10.31
C PHE A 515 -20.67 -18.89 -10.43
N ASP A 516 -19.73 -18.01 -9.99
CA ASP A 516 -18.29 -18.22 -10.13
C ASP A 516 -17.50 -17.76 -8.90
N LEU A 517 -16.27 -18.26 -8.75
CA LEU A 517 -15.34 -17.90 -7.68
C LEU A 517 -14.80 -16.47 -7.88
N PRO A 518 -15.17 -15.49 -7.02
CA PRO A 518 -14.66 -14.14 -7.14
C PRO A 518 -13.16 -14.11 -6.87
N LYS A 519 -12.45 -13.20 -7.53
CA LYS A 519 -11.04 -12.95 -7.20
C LYS A 519 -10.94 -12.10 -5.93
N PHE A 520 -9.93 -12.39 -5.11
CA PHE A 520 -9.66 -11.75 -3.83
C PHE A 520 -9.73 -10.21 -3.85
N HIS A 521 -9.21 -9.58 -4.91
CA HIS A 521 -9.07 -8.13 -5.02
C HIS A 521 -10.24 -7.40 -5.71
N TRP A 522 -11.24 -8.12 -6.24
CA TRP A 522 -12.28 -7.52 -7.09
C TRP A 522 -13.11 -6.45 -6.39
N THR A 523 -13.45 -6.65 -5.13
CA THR A 523 -14.28 -5.69 -4.37
C THR A 523 -13.48 -4.52 -3.80
N GLY A 524 -12.14 -4.55 -3.91
CA GLY A 524 -11.28 -3.56 -3.27
C GLY A 524 -11.67 -2.10 -3.53
N PRO A 525 -11.66 -1.61 -4.78
CA PRO A 525 -11.90 -0.21 -5.08
C PRO A 525 -13.28 0.33 -4.68
N ILE A 526 -14.29 -0.54 -4.59
CA ILE A 526 -15.68 -0.18 -4.25
C ILE A 526 -15.75 0.52 -2.89
N TRP A 527 -14.91 0.08 -1.95
CA TRP A 527 -14.91 0.56 -0.57
C TRP A 527 -14.48 2.01 -0.42
N LEU A 528 -13.83 2.60 -1.44
CA LEU A 528 -13.43 4.01 -1.44
C LEU A 528 -14.61 4.96 -1.30
N ALA A 529 -15.79 4.59 -1.78
CA ALA A 529 -17.00 5.41 -1.68
C ALA A 529 -17.52 5.52 -0.23
N ILE A 530 -17.38 4.47 0.58
CA ILE A 530 -17.92 4.43 1.95
C ILE A 530 -16.89 4.80 3.04
N ILE A 531 -15.60 4.70 2.79
CA ILE A 531 -14.54 5.04 3.76
C ILE A 531 -14.73 6.43 4.38
N PRO A 532 -15.09 7.51 3.63
CA PRO A 532 -15.38 8.80 4.22
C PRO A 532 -16.51 8.77 5.25
N THR A 533 -17.57 7.98 5.00
CA THR A 533 -18.69 7.85 5.94
C THR A 533 -18.26 7.11 7.21
N ILE A 534 -17.47 6.04 7.10
CA ILE A 534 -16.90 5.34 8.25
C ILE A 534 -16.04 6.30 9.08
N ALA A 535 -15.18 7.08 8.42
CA ALA A 535 -14.33 8.08 9.07
C ALA A 535 -15.15 9.17 9.79
N TRP A 536 -16.21 9.66 9.15
CA TRP A 536 -17.12 10.64 9.74
C TRP A 536 -17.83 10.09 10.98
N MET A 537 -18.33 8.86 10.94
CA MET A 537 -18.95 8.21 12.09
C MET A 537 -18.01 8.13 13.29
N MET A 538 -16.72 7.94 13.05
CA MET A 538 -15.72 7.96 14.13
C MET A 538 -15.56 9.36 14.76
N THR A 539 -15.83 10.45 14.02
CA THR A 539 -15.81 11.81 14.58
C THR A 539 -17.02 12.07 15.45
N GLN A 540 -18.18 11.61 15.03
CA GLN A 540 -19.48 11.87 15.65
C GLN A 540 -19.87 10.81 16.70
N ALA A 541 -19.04 9.81 16.96
CA ALA A 541 -19.39 8.65 17.77
C ALA A 541 -19.89 8.96 19.19
N ASN A 542 -19.59 10.15 19.73
CA ASN A 542 -20.10 10.57 21.04
C ASN A 542 -21.59 10.93 21.01
N HIS A 543 -22.12 11.30 19.84
CA HIS A 543 -23.51 11.69 19.61
C HIS A 543 -24.31 10.58 18.91
N LEU A 544 -23.66 9.48 18.53
CA LEU A 544 -24.26 8.35 17.85
C LEU A 544 -24.53 7.17 18.78
N SER A 545 -25.09 6.13 18.21
CA SER A 545 -25.46 4.89 18.87
C SER A 545 -24.33 4.21 19.65
N PRO A 546 -24.67 3.30 20.59
CA PRO A 546 -23.67 2.47 21.29
C PRO A 546 -22.75 1.68 20.36
N MET A 547 -23.26 1.25 19.18
CA MET A 547 -22.49 0.52 18.16
C MET A 547 -21.39 1.39 17.56
N ALA A 548 -21.69 2.63 17.20
CA ALA A 548 -20.67 3.56 16.66
C ALA A 548 -19.55 3.85 17.68
N LYS A 549 -19.89 3.92 18.98
CA LYS A 549 -18.90 4.06 20.07
C LYS A 549 -17.98 2.84 20.15
N ARG A 550 -18.53 1.63 20.07
CA ARG A 550 -17.74 0.38 20.06
C ARG A 550 -16.81 0.31 18.84
N LEU A 551 -17.32 0.62 17.66
CA LEU A 551 -16.51 0.67 16.43
C LEU A 551 -15.37 1.67 16.56
N LYS A 552 -15.62 2.90 17.04
CA LYS A 552 -14.58 3.91 17.29
C LYS A 552 -13.45 3.37 18.19
N THR A 553 -13.82 2.66 19.27
CA THR A 553 -12.84 2.09 20.20
C THR A 553 -12.04 0.95 19.58
N ALA A 554 -12.66 0.14 18.72
CA ALA A 554 -12.02 -0.99 18.04
C ALA A 554 -11.01 -0.58 16.97
N TRP A 555 -11.09 0.64 16.43
CA TRP A 555 -10.12 1.09 15.42
C TRP A 555 -8.70 1.22 15.96
N GLN A 556 -8.50 1.63 17.20
CA GLN A 556 -7.14 1.79 17.75
C GLN A 556 -6.36 0.46 17.75
N PRO A 557 -6.87 -0.66 18.31
CA PRO A 557 -6.18 -1.95 18.20
C PRO A 557 -6.07 -2.44 16.75
N THR A 558 -7.06 -2.20 15.89
CA THR A 558 -6.99 -2.56 14.47
C THR A 558 -5.82 -1.88 13.77
N ILE A 559 -5.61 -0.59 13.99
CA ILE A 559 -4.47 0.18 13.46
C ILE A 559 -3.14 -0.45 13.89
N ILE A 560 -3.00 -0.75 15.17
CA ILE A 560 -1.77 -1.34 15.73
C ILE A 560 -1.52 -2.72 15.13
N ILE A 561 -2.54 -3.58 15.11
CA ILE A 561 -2.43 -4.96 14.60
C ILE A 561 -2.08 -4.97 13.11
N CYS A 562 -2.78 -4.19 12.28
CA CYS A 562 -2.49 -4.13 10.84
C CYS A 562 -1.08 -3.59 10.57
N THR A 563 -0.70 -2.49 11.22
CA THR A 563 0.64 -1.89 11.03
C THR A 563 1.74 -2.87 11.48
N PHE A 564 1.52 -3.57 12.60
CA PHE A 564 2.44 -4.61 13.07
C PHE A 564 2.53 -5.78 12.09
N ALA A 565 1.39 -6.27 11.59
CA ALA A 565 1.35 -7.36 10.63
C ALA A 565 2.11 -7.02 9.34
N TYR A 566 1.94 -5.81 8.80
CA TYR A 566 2.67 -5.37 7.60
C TYR A 566 4.18 -5.27 7.85
N ALA A 567 4.58 -4.67 8.96
CA ALA A 567 5.99 -4.56 9.32
C ALA A 567 6.62 -5.94 9.52
N LEU A 568 5.92 -6.86 10.20
CA LEU A 568 6.37 -8.23 10.44
C LEU A 568 6.46 -9.04 9.14
N ILE A 569 5.43 -8.97 8.28
CA ILE A 569 5.41 -9.68 6.99
C ILE A 569 6.57 -9.19 6.11
N LEU A 570 6.75 -7.87 5.97
CA LEU A 570 7.83 -7.32 5.16
C LEU A 570 9.21 -7.70 5.72
N HIS A 571 9.39 -7.64 7.03
CA HIS A 571 10.61 -8.07 7.70
C HIS A 571 10.89 -9.56 7.44
N TYR A 572 9.86 -10.40 7.60
CA TYR A 572 9.97 -11.84 7.38
C TYR A 572 10.28 -12.20 5.93
N LEU A 573 9.66 -11.50 4.94
CA LEU A 573 9.93 -11.71 3.52
C LEU A 573 11.38 -11.39 3.15
N VAL A 574 12.00 -10.38 3.78
CA VAL A 574 13.34 -9.91 3.42
C VAL A 574 14.42 -10.57 4.25
N LEU A 575 14.26 -10.62 5.56
CA LEU A 575 15.29 -11.09 6.50
C LEU A 575 15.02 -12.47 7.08
N GLY A 576 13.77 -12.95 6.98
CA GLY A 576 13.33 -14.14 7.70
C GLY A 576 13.17 -13.89 9.21
N ILE A 577 12.77 -14.92 9.92
CA ILE A 577 12.78 -14.97 11.38
C ILE A 577 13.55 -16.23 11.78
N PRO A 578 14.62 -16.13 12.56
CA PRO A 578 15.41 -17.27 12.96
C PRO A 578 14.56 -18.38 13.56
N GLY A 579 14.69 -19.61 13.04
CA GLY A 579 13.93 -20.77 13.49
C GLY A 579 12.49 -20.87 12.97
N ALA A 580 11.99 -19.88 12.21
CA ALA A 580 10.67 -19.96 11.60
C ALA A 580 10.76 -20.58 10.19
N PRO A 581 9.96 -21.64 9.87
CA PRO A 581 9.92 -22.24 8.55
C PRO A 581 9.22 -21.30 7.57
N TYR A 582 9.55 -21.41 6.28
CA TYR A 582 8.86 -20.69 5.20
C TYR A 582 7.60 -21.47 4.77
N PRO A 583 6.37 -21.00 5.08
CA PRO A 583 5.15 -21.72 4.72
C PRO A 583 4.96 -21.76 3.20
N HIS A 584 4.41 -22.86 2.70
CA HIS A 584 4.20 -23.09 1.27
C HIS A 584 3.34 -22.00 0.60
N SER A 585 2.34 -21.48 1.30
CA SER A 585 1.51 -20.35 0.82
C SER A 585 2.33 -19.10 0.48
N LEU A 586 3.40 -18.85 1.21
CA LEU A 586 4.30 -17.73 0.99
C LEU A 586 5.34 -18.05 -0.10
N THR A 587 5.97 -19.23 -0.02
CA THR A 587 7.02 -19.61 -0.97
C THR A 587 6.50 -19.78 -2.39
N LYS A 588 5.22 -20.05 -2.57
CA LYS A 588 4.55 -20.06 -3.88
C LYS A 588 4.66 -18.71 -4.61
N HIS A 589 4.67 -17.60 -3.88
CA HIS A 589 4.64 -16.25 -4.46
C HIS A 589 6.01 -15.55 -4.41
N TYR A 590 6.90 -15.92 -3.48
CA TYR A 590 8.18 -15.25 -3.26
C TYR A 590 9.36 -16.22 -3.45
N TYR A 591 10.58 -15.69 -3.35
CA TYR A 591 11.86 -16.44 -3.42
C TYR A 591 12.16 -17.02 -4.81
N TRP A 592 11.85 -16.22 -5.84
CA TRP A 592 12.13 -16.60 -7.23
C TRP A 592 13.59 -16.35 -7.63
N ARG A 593 14.31 -15.45 -6.96
CA ARG A 593 15.74 -15.18 -7.21
C ARG A 593 16.58 -16.42 -6.92
N GLU A 594 16.33 -17.09 -5.81
CA GLU A 594 16.98 -18.33 -5.43
C GLU A 594 16.66 -19.47 -6.42
N THR A 595 15.41 -19.50 -6.88
CA THR A 595 14.98 -20.47 -7.92
C THR A 595 15.67 -20.20 -9.26
N ALA A 596 15.73 -18.95 -9.69
CA ALA A 596 16.38 -18.53 -10.93
C ALA A 596 17.87 -18.89 -10.93
N ALA A 597 18.58 -18.61 -9.81
CA ALA A 597 19.98 -18.97 -9.67
C ALA A 597 20.26 -20.49 -9.81
N GLU A 598 19.35 -21.35 -9.32
CA GLU A 598 19.46 -22.79 -9.53
C GLU A 598 19.19 -23.19 -10.97
N VAL A 599 18.16 -22.58 -11.60
CA VAL A 599 17.84 -22.82 -13.02
C VAL A 599 19.01 -22.42 -13.92
N GLU A 600 19.68 -21.30 -13.64
CA GLU A 600 20.90 -20.89 -14.34
C GLU A 600 22.03 -21.91 -14.21
N ARG A 601 22.21 -22.47 -13.01
CA ARG A 601 23.21 -23.56 -12.79
C ARG A 601 22.89 -24.81 -13.62
N ILE A 602 21.61 -25.20 -13.68
CA ILE A 602 21.14 -26.33 -14.51
C ILE A 602 21.39 -26.01 -15.99
N ALA A 603 20.99 -24.83 -16.47
CA ALA A 603 21.19 -24.40 -17.85
C ALA A 603 22.65 -24.42 -18.27
N LYS A 604 23.52 -23.86 -17.42
CA LYS A 604 24.99 -23.88 -17.63
C LYS A 604 25.54 -25.31 -17.69
N SER A 605 25.07 -26.21 -16.83
CA SER A 605 25.49 -27.62 -16.86
C SER A 605 25.05 -28.32 -18.16
N VAL A 606 23.81 -28.06 -18.64
CA VAL A 606 23.31 -28.61 -19.90
C VAL A 606 24.09 -28.06 -21.08
N ARG A 607 24.33 -26.73 -21.12
CA ARG A 607 25.16 -26.08 -22.14
C ARG A 607 26.57 -26.70 -22.23
N ASN A 608 27.22 -26.87 -21.08
CA ASN A 608 28.57 -27.47 -21.03
C ASN A 608 28.61 -28.94 -21.54
N LYS A 609 27.52 -29.70 -21.32
CA LYS A 609 27.42 -31.10 -21.76
C LYS A 609 27.06 -31.24 -23.25
N THR A 610 26.29 -30.31 -23.78
CA THR A 610 25.70 -30.42 -25.13
C THR A 610 26.34 -29.51 -26.16
N GLY A 611 27.06 -28.48 -25.72
CA GLY A 611 27.59 -27.43 -26.56
C GLY A 611 26.54 -26.45 -27.12
N LYS A 612 25.28 -26.61 -26.76
CA LYS A 612 24.14 -25.81 -27.26
C LYS A 612 23.46 -25.06 -26.12
N GLU A 613 22.98 -23.84 -26.41
CA GLU A 613 22.14 -23.08 -25.46
C GLU A 613 20.79 -23.76 -25.29
N PRO A 614 20.37 -24.13 -24.06
CA PRO A 614 19.08 -24.73 -23.83
C PRO A 614 17.94 -23.72 -23.92
N ILE A 615 16.74 -24.20 -24.23
CA ILE A 615 15.47 -23.49 -24.05
C ILE A 615 14.89 -23.90 -22.71
N ILE A 616 14.51 -22.92 -21.87
CA ILE A 616 13.87 -23.18 -20.58
C ILE A 616 12.38 -23.03 -20.75
N VAL A 617 11.61 -24.04 -20.35
CA VAL A 617 10.14 -24.03 -20.42
C VAL A 617 9.59 -24.06 -19.01
N GLY A 618 8.99 -22.94 -18.58
CA GLY A 618 8.26 -22.84 -17.33
C GLY A 618 6.90 -23.54 -17.45
N MET A 619 6.72 -24.68 -16.78
CA MET A 619 5.52 -25.52 -16.88
C MET A 619 4.33 -24.96 -16.08
N SER A 620 4.05 -23.68 -16.25
CA SER A 620 2.87 -22.95 -15.78
C SER A 620 2.37 -22.03 -16.91
N LYS A 621 1.13 -21.56 -16.80
CA LYS A 621 0.54 -20.70 -17.83
C LYS A 621 1.45 -19.51 -18.20
N TRP A 622 2.03 -18.84 -17.19
CA TRP A 622 2.94 -17.68 -17.34
C TRP A 622 3.86 -17.49 -16.15
N SER A 623 3.48 -17.91 -14.93
CA SER A 623 4.09 -17.47 -13.67
C SER A 623 5.56 -17.88 -13.50
N ILE A 624 5.92 -19.14 -13.87
CA ILE A 624 7.32 -19.61 -13.76
C ILE A 624 8.18 -18.91 -14.79
N ALA A 625 7.74 -18.88 -16.06
CA ALA A 625 8.50 -18.23 -17.13
C ALA A 625 8.76 -16.75 -16.82
N SER A 626 7.73 -16.00 -16.41
CA SER A 626 7.88 -14.56 -16.12
C SER A 626 8.82 -14.31 -14.93
N ALA A 627 8.70 -15.11 -13.86
CA ALA A 627 9.56 -14.97 -12.70
C ALA A 627 11.04 -15.29 -13.03
N LEU A 628 11.28 -16.37 -13.77
CA LEU A 628 12.63 -16.71 -14.23
C LEU A 628 13.19 -15.64 -15.15
N SER A 629 12.42 -15.16 -16.14
CA SER A 629 12.86 -14.11 -17.06
C SER A 629 13.26 -12.82 -16.33
N PHE A 630 12.52 -12.40 -15.29
CA PHE A 630 12.88 -11.23 -14.52
C PHE A 630 14.18 -11.42 -13.74
N TYR A 631 14.35 -12.56 -13.06
CA TYR A 631 15.50 -12.77 -12.19
C TYR A 631 16.79 -13.27 -12.89
N THR A 632 16.71 -13.56 -14.21
CA THR A 632 17.88 -13.94 -15.02
C THR A 632 18.26 -12.90 -16.07
N HIS A 633 17.47 -11.84 -16.27
CA HIS A 633 17.65 -10.91 -17.39
C HIS A 633 19.00 -10.16 -17.38
N GLU A 634 19.59 -9.91 -16.20
CA GLU A 634 20.88 -9.22 -16.09
C GLU A 634 22.07 -10.16 -16.22
N SER A 635 21.92 -11.43 -15.81
CA SER A 635 23.03 -12.37 -15.70
C SER A 635 23.25 -13.21 -16.95
N THR A 636 22.16 -13.56 -17.65
CA THR A 636 22.18 -14.46 -18.80
C THR A 636 21.07 -14.14 -19.78
N ASN A 637 21.35 -14.27 -21.07
CA ASN A 637 20.33 -14.14 -22.14
C ASN A 637 19.68 -15.51 -22.42
N LEU A 638 19.00 -16.10 -21.43
CA LEU A 638 18.33 -17.38 -21.54
C LEU A 638 17.04 -17.27 -22.34
N ASP A 639 16.82 -18.21 -23.27
CA ASP A 639 15.55 -18.35 -23.99
C ASP A 639 14.53 -19.03 -23.06
N ILE A 640 13.65 -18.23 -22.45
CA ILE A 640 12.66 -18.69 -21.49
C ILE A 640 11.27 -18.60 -22.09
N ARG A 641 10.58 -19.72 -22.14
CA ARG A 641 9.25 -19.91 -22.71
C ARG A 641 8.25 -20.35 -21.64
N SER A 642 6.97 -20.13 -21.86
CA SER A 642 5.93 -20.71 -21.03
C SER A 642 5.49 -22.08 -21.58
N ARG A 643 4.57 -22.73 -20.91
CA ARG A 643 4.07 -24.04 -21.34
C ARG A 643 3.23 -24.02 -22.63
N ASN A 644 3.02 -22.85 -23.26
CA ASN A 644 2.42 -22.76 -24.58
C ASN A 644 3.23 -23.55 -25.62
N LEU A 645 4.55 -23.65 -25.40
CA LEU A 645 5.42 -24.51 -26.21
C LEU A 645 5.09 -26.01 -26.09
N MET A 646 4.31 -26.42 -25.10
CA MET A 646 3.84 -27.78 -24.86
C MET A 646 2.34 -27.98 -25.20
N GLY A 647 1.78 -27.12 -26.04
CA GLY A 647 0.38 -27.21 -26.49
C GLY A 647 -0.67 -26.67 -25.54
N ASP A 648 -0.29 -26.02 -24.46
CA ASP A 648 -1.21 -25.37 -23.50
C ASP A 648 -1.31 -23.87 -23.74
N SER A 649 -2.34 -23.19 -23.19
CA SER A 649 -2.42 -21.74 -23.22
C SER A 649 -1.34 -21.09 -22.35
N GLY A 650 -0.63 -20.12 -22.92
CA GLY A 650 0.40 -19.29 -22.27
C GLY A 650 -0.05 -17.86 -21.92
N ALA A 651 -1.34 -17.50 -22.15
CA ALA A 651 -1.83 -16.14 -22.07
C ALA A 651 -1.06 -15.23 -23.04
N MET A 652 -0.43 -14.12 -22.59
CA MET A 652 0.33 -13.24 -23.49
C MET A 652 1.56 -13.92 -24.14
N TYR A 653 2.07 -14.99 -23.57
CA TYR A 653 3.15 -15.76 -24.23
C TYR A 653 2.72 -16.36 -25.57
N ASP A 654 1.42 -16.59 -25.79
CA ASP A 654 0.89 -17.07 -27.08
C ASP A 654 1.03 -16.02 -28.18
N TYR A 655 1.06 -14.74 -27.82
CA TYR A 655 1.22 -13.60 -28.73
C TYR A 655 2.70 -13.19 -28.92
N TRP A 656 3.53 -13.29 -27.87
CA TRP A 656 4.92 -12.88 -27.92
C TRP A 656 5.84 -13.94 -28.54
N LEU A 657 5.58 -15.19 -28.24
CA LEU A 657 6.47 -16.32 -28.53
C LEU A 657 5.67 -17.47 -29.12
N PRO A 658 5.75 -17.70 -30.45
CA PRO A 658 4.99 -18.73 -31.12
C PRO A 658 5.14 -20.10 -30.45
N SER A 659 4.05 -20.84 -30.36
CA SER A 659 4.00 -22.19 -29.79
C SER A 659 4.60 -23.25 -30.70
N GLN A 660 4.73 -22.96 -32.01
CA GLN A 660 5.31 -23.89 -32.99
C GLN A 660 6.81 -23.67 -33.07
N LEU A 661 7.58 -24.58 -32.54
CA LEU A 661 9.02 -24.57 -32.59
C LEU A 661 9.52 -26.02 -32.68
N SER A 662 10.04 -26.40 -33.84
CA SER A 662 10.86 -27.62 -33.96
C SER A 662 12.31 -27.24 -33.73
N THR A 663 13.00 -27.91 -32.84
CA THR A 663 14.38 -27.58 -32.50
C THR A 663 15.16 -28.75 -31.98
N ASP A 664 16.46 -28.78 -32.31
CA ASP A 664 17.44 -29.71 -31.78
C ASP A 664 18.21 -29.13 -30.57
N ARG A 665 17.80 -27.95 -30.10
CA ARG A 665 18.35 -27.35 -28.86
C ARG A 665 17.79 -28.10 -27.66
N PRO A 666 18.60 -28.33 -26.61
CA PRO A 666 18.12 -28.96 -25.40
C PRO A 666 16.93 -28.18 -24.79
N ILE A 667 15.91 -28.87 -24.35
CA ILE A 667 14.75 -28.30 -23.64
C ILE A 667 14.87 -28.64 -22.16
N ILE A 668 14.77 -27.65 -21.30
CA ILE A 668 14.71 -27.79 -19.84
C ILE A 668 13.33 -27.42 -19.39
N GLN A 669 12.48 -28.40 -19.11
CA GLN A 669 11.18 -28.16 -18.47
C GLN A 669 11.37 -27.88 -16.98
N ILE A 670 10.75 -26.83 -16.43
CA ILE A 670 10.81 -26.45 -15.02
C ILE A 670 9.40 -26.41 -14.44
N SER A 671 9.17 -27.11 -13.33
CA SER A 671 7.89 -27.16 -12.64
C SER A 671 8.03 -27.20 -11.11
N MET A 672 7.00 -26.72 -10.40
CA MET A 672 6.85 -26.88 -8.96
C MET A 672 6.11 -28.19 -8.59
N LYS A 673 5.62 -28.92 -9.57
CA LYS A 673 4.91 -30.20 -9.40
C LYS A 673 5.44 -31.22 -10.41
N HIS A 674 5.77 -32.40 -9.93
CA HIS A 674 6.25 -33.50 -10.76
C HIS A 674 5.30 -33.82 -11.92
N THR A 675 4.01 -33.88 -11.65
CA THR A 675 2.99 -34.27 -12.64
C THR A 675 2.85 -33.33 -13.84
N HIS A 676 3.23 -32.04 -13.69
CA HIS A 676 3.16 -31.07 -14.77
C HIS A 676 4.26 -31.22 -15.82
N LEU A 677 5.25 -32.09 -15.58
CA LEU A 677 6.32 -32.41 -16.55
C LEU A 677 5.90 -33.49 -17.55
N ASP A 678 4.90 -34.30 -17.20
CA ASP A 678 4.40 -35.37 -18.05
C ASP A 678 3.06 -35.03 -18.73
N LYS A 679 2.26 -34.16 -18.10
CA LYS A 679 0.88 -33.89 -18.49
C LYS A 679 0.60 -32.41 -18.67
N ASN A 680 -0.21 -32.09 -19.69
CA ASN A 680 -0.78 -30.75 -19.87
C ASN A 680 -1.90 -30.47 -18.85
N ARG A 681 -2.58 -29.32 -18.96
CA ARG A 681 -3.69 -28.92 -18.06
C ARG A 681 -4.89 -29.90 -18.17
N HIS A 682 -5.10 -30.49 -19.33
CA HIS A 682 -6.23 -31.41 -19.60
C HIS A 682 -5.92 -32.84 -19.21
N GLY A 683 -4.70 -33.16 -18.81
CA GLY A 683 -4.25 -34.46 -18.38
C GLY A 683 -3.61 -35.30 -19.50
N ASP A 684 -3.47 -34.73 -20.71
CA ASP A 684 -2.86 -35.39 -21.84
C ASP A 684 -1.36 -35.54 -21.67
N ASP A 685 -0.80 -36.63 -22.15
CA ASP A 685 0.66 -36.87 -22.12
C ASP A 685 1.38 -35.97 -23.13
N ILE A 686 2.32 -35.17 -22.64
CA ILE A 686 3.12 -34.25 -23.46
C ILE A 686 4.52 -34.78 -23.79
N ARG A 687 4.88 -35.98 -23.32
CA ARG A 687 6.21 -36.58 -23.56
C ARG A 687 6.50 -36.85 -25.03
N HIS A 688 5.46 -37.09 -25.82
CA HIS A 688 5.58 -37.31 -27.27
C HIS A 688 6.09 -36.07 -28.04
N LEU A 689 5.97 -34.86 -27.46
CA LEU A 689 6.49 -33.64 -28.04
C LEU A 689 8.02 -33.51 -27.86
N LEU A 690 8.63 -34.33 -27.01
CA LEU A 690 10.03 -34.17 -26.58
C LEU A 690 10.90 -35.22 -27.31
N ILE A 691 12.02 -34.76 -27.90
CA ILE A 691 13.03 -35.64 -28.47
C ILE A 691 13.90 -36.20 -27.33
N ARG A 692 13.84 -37.50 -27.12
CA ARG A 692 14.57 -38.24 -26.09
C ARG A 692 14.46 -37.59 -24.72
N PRO A 693 13.28 -37.55 -24.09
CA PRO A 693 13.10 -36.99 -22.77
C PRO A 693 13.95 -37.76 -21.73
N GLY A 694 14.67 -37.01 -20.91
CA GLY A 694 15.43 -37.54 -19.79
C GLY A 694 14.53 -37.89 -18.58
N ILE A 695 15.17 -38.34 -17.52
CA ILE A 695 14.48 -38.59 -16.25
C ILE A 695 14.11 -37.27 -15.58
N ILE A 696 13.08 -37.31 -14.72
CA ILE A 696 12.73 -36.14 -13.88
C ILE A 696 13.70 -36.13 -12.70
N GLU A 697 14.37 -35.01 -12.57
CA GLU A 697 15.22 -34.70 -11.43
C GLU A 697 14.55 -33.65 -10.53
N HIS A 698 14.95 -33.55 -9.28
CA HIS A 698 14.48 -32.51 -8.39
C HIS A 698 15.62 -31.83 -7.67
N ARG A 699 15.42 -30.55 -7.31
CA ARG A 699 16.32 -29.74 -6.51
C ARG A 699 15.54 -29.09 -5.38
N VAL A 700 16.08 -29.14 -4.18
CA VAL A 700 15.55 -28.38 -3.05
C VAL A 700 16.23 -27.02 -3.06
N ILE A 701 15.41 -25.98 -3.14
CA ILE A 701 15.86 -24.58 -3.05
C ILE A 701 15.88 -24.19 -1.59
N GLU A 702 17.00 -23.65 -1.13
CA GLU A 702 17.22 -23.22 0.25
C GLU A 702 17.50 -21.73 0.34
N ARG A 703 17.15 -21.16 1.48
CA ARG A 703 17.47 -19.79 1.85
C ARG A 703 17.90 -19.77 3.32
N TYR A 704 19.11 -19.28 3.59
CA TYR A 704 19.70 -19.31 4.93
C TYR A 704 19.65 -20.71 5.56
N ASP A 705 20.01 -21.73 4.79
CA ASP A 705 19.99 -23.16 5.17
C ASP A 705 18.61 -23.71 5.56
N VAL A 706 17.53 -22.99 5.19
CA VAL A 706 16.15 -23.45 5.38
C VAL A 706 15.55 -23.79 4.02
N PRO A 707 14.98 -25.00 3.83
CA PRO A 707 14.35 -25.37 2.57
C PRO A 707 13.10 -24.51 2.32
N ILE A 708 13.00 -23.94 1.09
CA ILE A 708 11.91 -23.07 0.69
C ILE A 708 10.93 -23.82 -0.20
N ARG A 709 11.45 -24.51 -1.22
CA ARG A 709 10.63 -25.25 -2.20
C ARG A 709 11.44 -26.32 -2.92
N SER A 710 10.72 -27.30 -3.49
CA SER A 710 11.28 -28.25 -4.46
C SER A 710 10.96 -27.78 -5.88
N VAL A 711 11.95 -27.84 -6.75
CA VAL A 711 11.84 -27.61 -8.19
C VAL A 711 12.11 -28.92 -8.91
N TYR A 712 11.18 -29.33 -9.76
CA TYR A 712 11.31 -30.50 -10.60
C TYR A 712 11.71 -30.06 -12.00
N TYR A 713 12.62 -30.76 -12.62
CA TYR A 713 13.03 -30.46 -13.98
C TYR A 713 13.32 -31.72 -14.79
N ARG A 714 13.20 -31.59 -16.11
CA ARG A 714 13.57 -32.61 -17.09
C ARG A 714 14.36 -31.95 -18.21
N VAL A 715 15.38 -32.64 -18.69
CA VAL A 715 16.16 -32.24 -19.86
C VAL A 715 15.85 -33.20 -21.01
N SER A 716 15.49 -32.67 -22.18
CA SER A 716 15.32 -33.40 -23.43
C SER A 716 16.29 -32.89 -24.50
N LYS A 717 16.54 -33.68 -25.56
CA LYS A 717 17.48 -33.32 -26.62
C LYS A 717 16.93 -32.28 -27.59
N GLY A 718 15.61 -32.08 -27.63
CA GLY A 718 14.92 -31.16 -28.51
C GLY A 718 13.42 -31.24 -28.37
N LEU A 719 12.73 -30.59 -29.31
CA LEU A 719 11.27 -30.58 -29.43
C LEU A 719 10.88 -30.97 -30.86
N GLU A 720 9.93 -31.88 -30.97
CA GLU A 720 9.31 -32.25 -32.27
C GLU A 720 8.32 -31.19 -32.71
N GLU A 721 8.05 -31.15 -34.03
CA GLU A 721 7.06 -30.24 -34.58
C GLU A 721 5.66 -30.67 -34.16
N ILE A 722 4.86 -29.80 -33.62
CA ILE A 722 3.44 -30.05 -33.34
C ILE A 722 2.71 -30.02 -34.68
N LEU A 723 2.46 -31.21 -35.25
CA LEU A 723 1.56 -31.33 -36.36
C LEU A 723 0.14 -31.04 -35.85
N ASN A 724 -0.43 -29.91 -36.28
CA ASN A 724 -1.85 -29.64 -36.06
C ASN A 724 -2.66 -30.65 -36.87
N PHE A 725 -3.26 -31.62 -36.18
CA PHE A 725 -4.30 -32.48 -36.75
C PHE A 725 -5.67 -31.81 -36.65
#